data_c8a638700d4e7b9557695e6acea782a1
#
_entry.id   c8a638700d4e7b9557695e6acea782a1
#
_cell.length_a   1.000
_cell.length_b   1.000
_cell.length_c   1.000
_cell.angle_alpha   90.00
_cell.angle_beta   90.00
_cell.angle_gamma   90.00
#
_symmetry.space_group_name_H-M   'P 1'
#
loop_
_entity.id
_entity.type
_entity.pdbx_description
1 polymer ?
#
loop_
_entity_poly.entity_id
_entity_poly.type
_entity_poly.pdbx_seq_one_letter_code
_entity_poly.pdbx_strand_id
1 'polypeptide(L)'
;MVGIVLKPGCAYLETRVKLCNRTPVTKSFLWWENAAVPVNESYQIFFPKDVTYVNFHYLNSRISYPIAGDATFNGIDMTTARDISWHKNTKDATSYFACASQYDFFGGYDHGLDCGVVHIGDHHISPGKKMFTWAYNQLSKTWENTLTDTDGQYAELMAGSYTDNQPNFAWLEPYETKEFSQYWYPIQKIGTPDYANLKCALSLQAEHVWIQATETFGDAHVEIACGNKTILSEQVTLNAASPVMLSWARPEGCVAISVTAGGKTIACYREEKPDNLKKPPVKDPMPLASEVRSADELYLAGVHVEQYRDPAVMPDAYWLEGLKRDPYHADCLLGMAKYCCQMGRLSEAERYARKGLDSLTKFNMHTQSGDPYYLLGLILEEQERTTEAYDQYRKAAWNGSAVAKAMVRAACIALKQGDAETALAHARLALSRDAQHPLAPVVMALAYRDLGNKKAAQDVLDRVMAEDCMNNLVRWLGGVEEAHFFTKLDSAPDQTVLDMVFDLESMGQYALAARLLEQFGKYHTHTTMTLYTLAYLRRKQGMDYEETLRLADAAEIRDTYPARLDEIRVLTFAREQNAVKAPFLLGCLLYDKRQYEAAAKLFVESTEAEPGNYMTYRSLAIACFTHLNRKDEAVKLMEKARSLNCSQQVLYESAILMDLMGAPAAEKIALLEPHASNFRRDDLFVELAKAYNQNFQPEKALQLLLSHVFVACEGGEHAIADQYMYAWFQLGMAKKAAGDWAGCYELLEKALTLPKSLGSGIWNRCKYVPYQFHMAECLEHMGKKEDAQSIYRMILDIEVEFFSNMHLRELPYYQALCAEALGLQQKAWNIMARAKRDWSFNLDRKDNGFFSTTPFFISFAQDPAIARRAYYQYLLGLVKLYEGDRERAKALFRESYAGNSDSHFCHYYAHI
;
A
#
# COMPACT_ATOMS: atom_id res chain seq x y z
N MET A 1 -3.09 18.72 0.65
CA MET A 1 -4.40 19.40 0.87
C MET A 1 -5.42 18.83 -0.10
N VAL A 2 -6.63 18.56 0.37
CA VAL A 2 -7.75 18.17 -0.48
C VAL A 2 -8.88 19.15 -0.22
N GLY A 3 -9.35 19.80 -1.26
CA GLY A 3 -10.47 20.75 -1.19
C GLY A 3 -11.70 20.16 -1.91
N ILE A 4 -12.85 20.18 -1.26
CA ILE A 4 -14.13 19.82 -1.87
C ILE A 4 -14.86 21.10 -2.22
N VAL A 5 -15.17 21.28 -3.50
CA VAL A 5 -15.76 22.53 -4.02
C VAL A 5 -17.07 22.24 -4.75
N LEU A 6 -18.13 22.90 -4.32
CA LEU A 6 -19.43 22.89 -4.98
C LEU A 6 -19.77 24.32 -5.45
N LYS A 7 -19.85 24.52 -6.75
CA LYS A 7 -20.07 25.84 -7.36
C LYS A 7 -21.56 26.06 -7.64
N PRO A 8 -22.13 27.27 -7.37
CA PRO A 8 -23.48 27.59 -7.77
C PRO A 8 -23.69 27.45 -9.29
N GLY A 9 -24.80 26.85 -9.69
CA GLY A 9 -25.13 26.66 -11.09
C GLY A 9 -24.48 25.48 -11.80
N CYS A 10 -23.65 24.72 -11.11
CA CYS A 10 -23.02 23.52 -11.63
C CYS A 10 -23.44 22.28 -10.84
N ALA A 11 -23.71 21.18 -11.53
CA ALA A 11 -24.13 19.91 -10.94
C ALA A 11 -22.95 18.92 -10.85
N TYR A 12 -21.80 19.40 -10.44
CA TYR A 12 -20.63 18.55 -10.19
C TYR A 12 -19.93 18.93 -8.88
N LEU A 13 -19.34 17.95 -8.25
CA LEU A 13 -18.39 18.09 -7.15
C LEU A 13 -16.98 18.19 -7.73
N GLU A 14 -16.22 19.22 -7.37
CA GLU A 14 -14.81 19.36 -7.72
C GLU A 14 -13.95 18.96 -6.52
N THR A 15 -13.05 17.99 -6.70
CA THR A 15 -12.00 17.66 -5.76
C THR A 15 -10.71 18.34 -6.20
N ARG A 16 -10.24 19.33 -5.45
CA ARG A 16 -8.95 20.00 -5.69
C ARG A 16 -7.88 19.36 -4.83
N VAL A 17 -6.83 18.94 -5.46
CA VAL A 17 -5.71 18.26 -4.78
C VAL A 17 -4.46 19.10 -4.93
N LYS A 18 -3.79 19.37 -3.79
CA LYS A 18 -2.46 19.97 -3.75
C LYS A 18 -1.53 19.04 -2.98
N LEU A 19 -0.55 18.48 -3.68
CA LEU A 19 0.51 17.66 -3.15
C LEU A 19 1.78 18.48 -3.07
N CYS A 20 2.39 18.59 -1.91
CA CYS A 20 3.59 19.38 -1.68
C CYS A 20 4.65 18.54 -0.96
N ASN A 21 5.80 18.36 -1.57
CA ASN A 21 6.97 17.80 -0.92
C ASN A 21 7.73 18.94 -0.20
N ARG A 22 7.65 18.97 1.12
CA ARG A 22 8.35 20.00 1.92
C ARG A 22 9.79 19.62 2.27
N THR A 23 10.27 18.48 1.80
CA THR A 23 11.58 17.95 2.17
C THR A 23 12.63 18.22 1.09
N PRO A 24 13.91 18.24 1.45
CA PRO A 24 15.00 18.43 0.50
C PRO A 24 15.32 17.17 -0.33
N VAL A 25 14.54 16.12 -0.22
CA VAL A 25 14.74 14.85 -0.94
C VAL A 25 13.52 14.49 -1.77
N THR A 26 13.73 13.79 -2.88
CA THR A 26 12.63 13.26 -3.70
C THR A 26 11.80 12.27 -2.89
N LYS A 27 10.48 12.37 -2.95
CA LYS A 27 9.52 11.49 -2.29
C LYS A 27 8.64 10.81 -3.32
N SER A 28 8.29 9.56 -3.12
CA SER A 28 7.23 8.91 -3.88
C SER A 28 5.89 9.16 -3.22
N PHE A 29 4.84 9.21 -4.03
CA PHE A 29 3.47 9.30 -3.57
C PHE A 29 2.55 8.41 -4.41
N LEU A 30 1.40 8.09 -3.83
CA LEU A 30 0.30 7.42 -4.49
C LEU A 30 -0.98 8.22 -4.17
N TRP A 31 -1.70 8.63 -5.21
CA TRP A 31 -2.98 9.29 -5.07
C TRP A 31 -4.06 8.53 -5.81
N TRP A 32 -5.08 8.13 -5.07
CA TRP A 32 -6.32 7.55 -5.58
C TRP A 32 -7.50 8.21 -4.87
N GLU A 33 -8.48 8.64 -5.65
CA GLU A 33 -9.77 9.08 -5.18
C GLU A 33 -10.75 7.91 -5.27
N ASN A 34 -11.34 7.51 -4.16
CA ASN A 34 -12.21 6.34 -4.07
C ASN A 34 -13.63 6.80 -3.74
N ALA A 35 -14.55 6.69 -4.69
CA ALA A 35 -15.97 6.92 -4.46
C ALA A 35 -16.67 5.58 -4.22
N ALA A 36 -17.19 5.37 -3.01
CA ALA A 36 -18.03 4.23 -2.71
C ALA A 36 -19.44 4.46 -3.29
N VAL A 37 -19.93 3.47 -4.04
CA VAL A 37 -21.27 3.51 -4.65
C VAL A 37 -22.06 2.26 -4.27
N PRO A 38 -23.36 2.36 -3.94
CA PRO A 38 -24.20 1.20 -3.71
C PRO A 38 -24.34 0.39 -5.01
N VAL A 39 -24.25 -0.93 -4.90
CA VAL A 39 -24.34 -1.82 -6.06
C VAL A 39 -25.33 -2.97 -5.83
N ASN A 40 -25.91 -3.46 -6.93
CA ASN A 40 -26.88 -4.54 -6.95
C ASN A 40 -26.84 -5.28 -8.29
N GLU A 41 -27.82 -6.15 -8.57
CA GLU A 41 -27.90 -6.92 -9.83
C GLU A 41 -28.05 -6.05 -11.08
N SER A 42 -28.59 -4.84 -10.94
CA SER A 42 -28.82 -3.90 -12.04
C SER A 42 -27.69 -2.87 -12.21
N TYR A 43 -26.63 -2.95 -11.40
CA TYR A 43 -25.53 -1.99 -11.48
C TYR A 43 -24.52 -2.41 -12.55
N GLN A 44 -24.17 -1.45 -13.42
CA GLN A 44 -23.18 -1.60 -14.48
C GLN A 44 -22.07 -0.55 -14.35
N ILE A 45 -20.83 -0.99 -14.42
CA ILE A 45 -19.66 -0.12 -14.43
C ILE A 45 -19.26 0.12 -15.88
N PHE A 46 -18.87 1.35 -16.21
CA PHE A 46 -18.45 1.68 -17.56
C PHE A 46 -17.10 2.38 -17.60
N PHE A 47 -16.28 1.93 -18.53
CA PHE A 47 -15.08 2.63 -19.00
C PHE A 47 -15.34 3.17 -20.42
N PRO A 48 -14.52 4.12 -20.89
CA PRO A 48 -14.58 4.58 -22.28
C PRO A 48 -14.47 3.43 -23.29
N LYS A 49 -15.01 3.59 -24.47
CA LYS A 49 -15.07 2.54 -25.51
C LYS A 49 -13.70 2.11 -26.05
N ASP A 50 -12.65 2.90 -25.85
CA ASP A 50 -11.27 2.53 -26.20
C ASP A 50 -10.64 1.54 -25.21
N VAL A 51 -11.27 1.31 -24.06
CA VAL A 51 -10.84 0.31 -23.07
C VAL A 51 -11.30 -1.07 -23.52
N THR A 52 -10.41 -1.85 -24.09
CA THR A 52 -10.68 -3.22 -24.57
C THR A 52 -10.11 -4.30 -23.66
N TYR A 53 -9.25 -3.93 -22.71
CA TYR A 53 -8.68 -4.81 -21.70
C TYR A 53 -8.64 -4.10 -20.33
N VAL A 54 -8.78 -4.89 -19.29
CA VAL A 54 -8.59 -4.45 -17.90
C VAL A 54 -7.55 -5.33 -17.21
N ASN A 55 -6.75 -4.71 -16.33
CA ASN A 55 -5.87 -5.42 -15.43
C ASN A 55 -6.67 -5.85 -14.21
N PHE A 56 -6.32 -6.99 -13.65
CA PHE A 56 -6.63 -7.33 -12.27
C PHE A 56 -5.77 -6.47 -11.31
N HIS A 57 -5.99 -6.58 -10.01
CA HIS A 57 -5.26 -5.82 -8.99
C HIS A 57 -3.72 -5.85 -9.17
N TYR A 58 -3.22 -6.92 -9.75
CA TYR A 58 -1.81 -7.10 -10.12
C TYR A 58 -1.63 -6.99 -11.64
N LEU A 59 -0.58 -6.32 -12.07
CA LEU A 59 -0.28 -6.05 -13.50
C LEU A 59 -0.01 -7.29 -14.36
N ASN A 60 -0.07 -8.46 -13.77
CA ASN A 60 0.27 -9.73 -14.36
C ASN A 60 -0.95 -10.56 -14.81
N SER A 61 -2.17 -10.06 -14.60
CA SER A 61 -3.41 -10.70 -15.06
C SER A 61 -4.26 -9.70 -15.82
N ARG A 62 -4.68 -10.04 -17.04
CA ARG A 62 -5.47 -9.18 -17.94
C ARG A 62 -6.58 -9.96 -18.61
N ILE A 63 -7.76 -9.35 -18.66
CA ILE A 63 -8.93 -9.89 -19.34
C ILE A 63 -9.51 -8.85 -20.29
N SER A 64 -10.13 -9.28 -21.38
CA SER A 64 -10.85 -8.39 -22.31
C SER A 64 -12.09 -7.80 -21.63
N TYR A 65 -12.42 -6.57 -22.01
CA TYR A 65 -13.51 -5.79 -21.44
C TYR A 65 -14.37 -5.15 -22.54
N PRO A 66 -15.70 -5.03 -22.41
CA PRO A 66 -16.51 -5.51 -21.28
C PRO A 66 -16.79 -7.01 -21.32
N ILE A 67 -16.61 -7.64 -22.46
CA ILE A 67 -16.87 -9.07 -22.66
C ILE A 67 -15.60 -9.89 -22.43
N ALA A 68 -15.63 -10.73 -21.41
CA ALA A 68 -14.56 -11.68 -21.14
C ALA A 68 -14.37 -12.63 -22.31
N GLY A 69 -13.20 -12.60 -22.95
CA GLY A 69 -12.85 -13.49 -24.07
C GLY A 69 -12.46 -14.89 -23.61
N ASP A 70 -11.83 -15.00 -22.45
CA ASP A 70 -11.40 -16.27 -21.87
C ASP A 70 -12.54 -16.98 -21.17
N ALA A 71 -12.60 -18.31 -21.24
CA ALA A 71 -13.63 -19.12 -20.57
C ALA A 71 -13.44 -19.13 -19.04
N THR A 72 -12.20 -18.98 -18.58
CA THR A 72 -11.87 -18.88 -17.16
C THR A 72 -10.98 -17.65 -16.93
N PHE A 73 -11.16 -17.01 -15.77
CA PHE A 73 -10.32 -15.90 -15.32
C PHE A 73 -10.07 -16.04 -13.82
N ASN A 74 -8.81 -16.12 -13.42
CA ASN A 74 -8.40 -16.36 -12.02
C ASN A 74 -9.10 -17.59 -11.39
N GLY A 75 -9.27 -18.65 -12.16
CA GLY A 75 -9.96 -19.87 -11.71
C GLY A 75 -11.49 -19.79 -11.67
N ILE A 76 -12.07 -18.70 -12.16
CA ILE A 76 -13.52 -18.49 -12.20
C ILE A 76 -14.04 -18.81 -13.60
N ASP A 77 -15.11 -19.62 -13.68
CA ASP A 77 -15.83 -19.86 -14.90
C ASP A 77 -16.55 -18.58 -15.37
N MET A 78 -16.12 -18.06 -16.51
CA MET A 78 -16.69 -16.85 -17.14
C MET A 78 -17.72 -17.18 -18.23
N THR A 79 -18.00 -18.44 -18.52
CA THR A 79 -18.88 -18.83 -19.61
C THR A 79 -20.32 -18.35 -19.44
N THR A 80 -20.80 -18.25 -18.20
CA THR A 80 -22.15 -17.80 -17.84
C THR A 80 -22.23 -16.33 -17.39
N ALA A 81 -21.09 -15.66 -17.26
CA ALA A 81 -20.97 -14.29 -16.72
C ALA A 81 -20.00 -13.43 -17.54
N ARG A 82 -20.10 -13.52 -18.88
CA ARG A 82 -19.11 -12.96 -19.80
C ARG A 82 -19.03 -11.44 -19.82
N ASP A 83 -20.14 -10.74 -19.57
CA ASP A 83 -20.11 -9.27 -19.48
C ASP A 83 -19.73 -8.85 -18.07
N ILE A 84 -18.44 -8.62 -17.87
CA ILE A 84 -17.83 -8.27 -16.58
C ILE A 84 -18.05 -6.82 -16.15
N SER A 85 -18.72 -6.02 -16.98
CA SER A 85 -19.15 -4.67 -16.60
C SER A 85 -20.31 -4.70 -15.60
N TRP A 86 -21.10 -5.77 -15.57
CA TRP A 86 -22.22 -5.92 -14.63
C TRP A 86 -21.76 -6.48 -13.29
N HIS A 87 -22.16 -5.82 -12.19
CA HIS A 87 -21.79 -6.23 -10.83
C HIS A 87 -22.20 -7.69 -10.51
N LYS A 88 -23.39 -8.12 -10.91
CA LYS A 88 -23.89 -9.50 -10.75
C LYS A 88 -23.00 -10.58 -11.37
N ASN A 89 -22.17 -10.21 -12.32
CA ASN A 89 -21.25 -11.11 -13.00
C ASN A 89 -19.88 -11.18 -12.32
N THR A 90 -19.65 -10.38 -11.29
CA THR A 90 -18.42 -10.41 -10.49
C THR A 90 -18.52 -11.53 -9.46
N LYS A 91 -17.83 -12.64 -9.70
CA LYS A 91 -17.95 -13.89 -8.91
C LYS A 91 -17.02 -13.92 -7.70
N ASP A 92 -15.95 -13.14 -7.71
CA ASP A 92 -14.94 -13.09 -6.65
C ASP A 92 -14.48 -11.65 -6.43
N ALA A 93 -13.90 -11.35 -5.25
CA ALA A 93 -13.36 -10.04 -4.96
C ALA A 93 -12.33 -9.66 -6.01
N THR A 94 -12.51 -8.52 -6.66
CA THR A 94 -11.70 -8.15 -7.81
C THR A 94 -11.62 -6.65 -8.03
N SER A 95 -10.56 -6.25 -8.72
CA SER A 95 -10.41 -4.92 -9.31
C SER A 95 -10.32 -5.04 -10.81
N TYR A 96 -10.91 -4.10 -11.54
CA TYR A 96 -10.66 -3.90 -12.95
C TYR A 96 -10.03 -2.53 -13.16
N PHE A 97 -8.77 -2.51 -13.59
CA PHE A 97 -8.07 -1.29 -14.00
C PHE A 97 -8.12 -1.17 -15.51
N ALA A 98 -8.63 -0.07 -16.03
CA ALA A 98 -8.63 0.22 -17.45
C ALA A 98 -7.20 0.22 -18.01
N CYS A 99 -6.98 -0.54 -19.07
CA CYS A 99 -5.70 -0.49 -19.78
C CYS A 99 -5.77 0.62 -20.84
N ALA A 100 -4.96 1.64 -20.67
CA ALA A 100 -4.75 2.75 -21.60
C ALA A 100 -6.06 3.35 -22.19
N SER A 101 -6.42 4.53 -21.80
CA SER A 101 -7.56 5.26 -22.37
C SER A 101 -7.13 6.68 -22.73
N GLN A 102 -7.62 7.20 -23.85
CA GLN A 102 -7.42 8.57 -24.28
C GLN A 102 -8.57 9.50 -23.84
N TYR A 103 -9.52 8.99 -23.06
CA TYR A 103 -10.66 9.74 -22.56
C TYR A 103 -10.56 10.03 -21.07
N ASP A 104 -11.23 11.09 -20.64
CA ASP A 104 -11.15 11.66 -19.30
C ASP A 104 -12.19 11.10 -18.32
N PHE A 105 -13.03 10.16 -18.72
CA PHE A 105 -14.17 9.72 -17.94
C PHE A 105 -14.21 8.22 -17.63
N PHE A 106 -14.94 7.85 -16.59
CA PHE A 106 -15.47 6.52 -16.31
C PHE A 106 -16.59 6.66 -15.24
N GLY A 107 -17.25 5.57 -14.91
CA GLY A 107 -18.29 5.66 -13.89
C GLY A 107 -19.08 4.37 -13.70
N GLY A 108 -20.25 4.51 -13.11
CA GLY A 108 -21.19 3.42 -12.90
C GLY A 108 -22.63 3.88 -13.00
N TYR A 109 -23.53 2.99 -13.37
CA TYR A 109 -24.94 3.24 -13.57
C TYR A 109 -25.82 2.12 -13.02
N ASP A 110 -26.82 2.48 -12.23
CA ASP A 110 -27.84 1.57 -11.76
C ASP A 110 -29.05 1.64 -12.68
N HIS A 111 -29.27 0.61 -13.50
CA HIS A 111 -30.40 0.51 -14.42
C HIS A 111 -31.74 0.27 -13.71
N GLY A 112 -31.73 -0.17 -12.45
CA GLY A 112 -32.94 -0.32 -11.65
C GLY A 112 -33.44 1.00 -11.07
N LEU A 113 -32.51 1.89 -10.70
CA LEU A 113 -32.79 3.24 -10.21
C LEU A 113 -32.77 4.30 -11.34
N ASP A 114 -32.32 3.91 -12.52
CA ASP A 114 -32.15 4.76 -13.69
C ASP A 114 -31.28 6.00 -13.43
N CYS A 115 -30.21 5.82 -12.66
CA CYS A 115 -29.25 6.87 -12.30
C CYS A 115 -27.84 6.31 -12.12
N GLY A 116 -26.85 7.19 -12.14
CA GLY A 116 -25.44 6.81 -11.97
C GLY A 116 -24.55 8.00 -11.66
N VAL A 117 -23.25 7.75 -11.67
CA VAL A 117 -22.22 8.79 -11.47
C VAL A 117 -21.14 8.69 -12.54
N VAL A 118 -20.60 9.84 -12.92
CA VAL A 118 -19.49 9.99 -13.84
C VAL A 118 -18.34 10.68 -13.13
N HIS A 119 -17.15 10.11 -13.21
CA HIS A 119 -15.88 10.77 -12.87
C HIS A 119 -15.32 11.45 -14.12
N ILE A 120 -14.73 12.63 -13.94
CA ILE A 120 -13.92 13.33 -14.95
C ILE A 120 -12.57 13.71 -14.37
N GLY A 121 -11.52 13.36 -15.08
CA GLY A 121 -10.14 13.74 -14.76
C GLY A 121 -9.27 13.66 -16.00
N ASP A 122 -8.50 14.70 -16.28
CA ASP A 122 -7.56 14.74 -17.42
C ASP A 122 -6.70 13.46 -17.43
N HIS A 123 -6.81 12.66 -18.47
CA HIS A 123 -6.12 11.37 -18.58
C HIS A 123 -4.60 11.47 -18.59
N HIS A 124 -4.02 12.66 -18.88
CA HIS A 124 -2.58 12.90 -18.78
C HIS A 124 -2.13 13.06 -17.31
N ILE A 125 -3.04 13.46 -16.41
CA ILE A 125 -2.80 13.64 -14.98
C ILE A 125 -3.41 12.50 -14.20
N SER A 126 -4.65 12.09 -14.53
CA SER A 126 -5.40 11.01 -13.89
C SER A 126 -5.64 9.85 -14.85
N PRO A 127 -4.59 9.11 -15.27
CA PRO A 127 -4.72 7.99 -16.19
C PRO A 127 -5.44 6.80 -15.55
N GLY A 128 -5.34 6.65 -14.23
CA GLY A 128 -5.89 5.51 -13.50
C GLY A 128 -7.41 5.57 -13.40
N LYS A 129 -8.09 4.59 -14.00
CA LYS A 129 -9.54 4.35 -13.90
C LYS A 129 -9.73 2.92 -13.42
N LYS A 130 -10.31 2.77 -12.24
CA LYS A 130 -10.42 1.48 -11.57
C LYS A 130 -11.79 1.32 -10.93
N MET A 131 -12.30 0.11 -10.93
CA MET A 131 -13.33 -0.34 -9.99
C MET A 131 -12.76 -1.41 -9.07
N PHE A 132 -13.26 -1.49 -7.83
CA PHE A 132 -13.08 -2.60 -6.92
C PHE A 132 -14.43 -3.03 -6.35
N THR A 133 -14.61 -4.31 -6.12
CA THR A 133 -15.77 -4.86 -5.42
C THR A 133 -15.41 -6.13 -4.67
N TRP A 134 -16.09 -6.36 -3.55
CA TRP A 134 -16.03 -7.61 -2.78
C TRP A 134 -16.80 -8.76 -3.45
N ALA A 135 -17.22 -8.60 -4.68
CA ALA A 135 -18.01 -9.55 -5.47
C ALA A 135 -19.53 -9.57 -5.18
N TYR A 136 -20.25 -10.29 -6.05
CA TYR A 136 -21.66 -10.61 -5.87
C TYR A 136 -21.82 -12.04 -5.35
N ASN A 137 -21.42 -12.27 -4.09
CA ASN A 137 -21.42 -13.60 -3.46
C ASN A 137 -21.61 -13.50 -1.93
N GLN A 138 -21.50 -14.62 -1.23
CA GLN A 138 -21.68 -14.68 0.24
C GLN A 138 -20.58 -13.91 0.99
N LEU A 139 -19.35 -13.80 0.44
CA LEU A 139 -18.26 -13.07 1.06
C LEU A 139 -18.58 -11.57 1.14
N SER A 140 -19.11 -10.99 0.05
CA SER A 140 -19.46 -9.56 0.04
C SER A 140 -20.47 -9.21 1.14
N LYS A 141 -21.41 -10.14 1.43
CA LYS A 141 -22.38 -9.98 2.52
C LYS A 141 -21.75 -9.97 3.92
N THR A 142 -20.59 -10.59 4.09
CA THR A 142 -19.84 -10.53 5.35
C THR A 142 -19.28 -9.13 5.56
N TRP A 143 -18.80 -8.50 4.49
CA TRP A 143 -18.25 -7.14 4.53
C TRP A 143 -19.33 -6.04 4.67
N GLU A 144 -20.56 -6.28 4.26
CA GLU A 144 -21.67 -5.31 4.37
C GLU A 144 -21.81 -4.77 5.80
N ASN A 145 -21.79 -5.65 6.81
CA ASN A 145 -21.94 -5.25 8.19
C ASN A 145 -20.82 -4.37 8.73
N THR A 146 -19.62 -4.47 8.13
CA THR A 146 -18.43 -3.73 8.58
C THR A 146 -18.25 -2.42 7.82
N LEU A 147 -18.59 -2.40 6.53
CA LEU A 147 -18.24 -1.30 5.62
C LEU A 147 -19.41 -0.39 5.26
N THR A 148 -20.65 -0.88 5.35
CA THR A 148 -21.85 -0.13 4.93
C THR A 148 -22.96 -0.08 5.98
N ASP A 149 -22.69 -0.45 7.22
CA ASP A 149 -23.66 -0.40 8.33
C ASP A 149 -25.00 -1.09 7.99
N THR A 150 -24.98 -2.15 7.16
CA THR A 150 -26.15 -2.88 6.62
C THR A 150 -26.87 -2.23 5.43
N ASP A 151 -26.34 -1.16 4.85
CA ASP A 151 -26.94 -0.49 3.69
C ASP A 151 -26.76 -1.25 2.36
N GLY A 152 -26.23 -2.47 2.41
CA GLY A 152 -26.05 -3.36 1.27
C GLY A 152 -24.64 -3.33 0.66
N GLN A 153 -24.50 -3.98 -0.48
CA GLN A 153 -23.23 -4.11 -1.18
C GLN A 153 -22.75 -2.78 -1.77
N TYR A 154 -21.44 -2.57 -1.83
CA TYR A 154 -20.84 -1.43 -2.47
C TYR A 154 -19.73 -1.83 -3.45
N ALA A 155 -19.43 -0.93 -4.36
CA ALA A 155 -18.22 -0.96 -5.16
C ALA A 155 -17.49 0.38 -5.02
N GLU A 156 -16.19 0.36 -5.26
CA GLU A 156 -15.36 1.55 -5.29
C GLU A 156 -15.06 1.94 -6.74
N LEU A 157 -15.44 3.15 -7.11
CA LEU A 157 -15.00 3.80 -8.35
C LEU A 157 -13.77 4.63 -8.01
N MET A 158 -12.61 4.28 -8.58
CA MET A 158 -11.33 4.81 -8.13
C MET A 158 -10.59 5.49 -9.27
N ALA A 159 -10.12 6.72 -9.03
CA ALA A 159 -9.35 7.52 -9.98
C ALA A 159 -7.95 7.79 -9.47
N GLY A 160 -6.93 7.29 -10.18
CA GLY A 160 -5.51 7.46 -9.84
C GLY A 160 -4.85 8.58 -10.60
N SER A 161 -4.09 9.43 -9.90
CA SER A 161 -3.34 10.52 -10.52
C SER A 161 -1.86 10.19 -10.60
N TYR A 162 -1.25 10.47 -11.77
CA TYR A 162 0.13 10.17 -12.12
C TYR A 162 0.49 8.67 -12.11
N THR A 163 -0.50 7.79 -11.93
CA THR A 163 -0.36 6.34 -11.97
C THR A 163 -1.54 5.73 -12.70
N ASP A 164 -1.29 4.73 -13.53
CA ASP A 164 -2.33 3.99 -14.28
C ASP A 164 -2.83 2.77 -13.51
N ASN A 165 -2.10 2.32 -12.50
CA ASN A 165 -2.42 1.15 -11.70
C ASN A 165 -1.80 1.27 -10.30
N GLN A 166 -2.49 0.74 -9.30
CA GLN A 166 -1.97 0.52 -7.96
C GLN A 166 -1.15 -0.79 -7.97
N PRO A 167 0.02 -0.87 -7.32
CA PRO A 167 0.66 0.10 -6.44
C PRO A 167 1.75 0.95 -7.11
N ASN A 168 1.62 1.28 -8.37
CA ASN A 168 2.58 2.17 -9.01
C ASN A 168 2.56 3.54 -8.33
N PHE A 169 3.75 4.01 -7.91
CA PHE A 169 3.92 5.32 -7.31
C PHE A 169 4.42 6.33 -8.33
N ALA A 170 4.15 7.60 -8.10
CA ALA A 170 4.75 8.72 -8.81
C ALA A 170 5.72 9.48 -7.90
N TRP A 171 6.46 10.45 -8.46
CA TRP A 171 7.48 11.20 -7.75
C TRP A 171 7.10 12.67 -7.56
N LEU A 172 7.48 13.21 -6.39
CA LEU A 172 7.60 14.63 -6.14
C LEU A 172 9.08 14.96 -5.93
N GLU A 173 9.61 15.84 -6.75
CA GLU A 173 10.97 16.37 -6.58
C GLU A 173 11.10 17.17 -5.27
N PRO A 174 12.33 17.43 -4.81
CA PRO A 174 12.53 18.25 -3.61
C PRO A 174 11.81 19.59 -3.73
N TYR A 175 10.94 19.89 -2.75
CA TYR A 175 10.12 21.11 -2.66
C TYR A 175 9.05 21.28 -3.74
N GLU A 176 8.86 20.30 -4.61
CA GLU A 176 7.87 20.36 -5.69
C GLU A 176 6.43 20.36 -5.14
N THR A 177 5.60 21.19 -5.76
CA THR A 177 4.14 21.19 -5.58
C THR A 177 3.45 20.78 -6.88
N LYS A 178 2.49 19.84 -6.77
CA LYS A 178 1.59 19.46 -7.87
C LYS A 178 0.16 19.79 -7.48
N GLU A 179 -0.56 20.43 -8.39
CA GLU A 179 -1.98 20.75 -8.21
C GLU A 179 -2.78 20.20 -9.39
N PHE A 180 -3.95 19.63 -9.10
CA PHE A 180 -4.88 19.13 -10.10
C PHE A 180 -6.29 19.05 -9.51
N SER A 181 -7.31 18.95 -10.40
CA SER A 181 -8.69 18.74 -10.01
C SER A 181 -9.26 17.50 -10.67
N GLN A 182 -10.17 16.84 -9.96
CA GLN A 182 -11.00 15.75 -10.44
C GLN A 182 -12.47 16.11 -10.15
N TYR A 183 -13.40 15.52 -10.88
CA TYR A 183 -14.80 15.91 -10.80
C TYR A 183 -15.70 14.68 -10.78
N TRP A 184 -16.80 14.78 -10.01
CA TRP A 184 -17.87 13.78 -9.97
C TRP A 184 -19.20 14.46 -10.24
N TYR A 185 -20.03 13.90 -11.10
CA TYR A 185 -21.38 14.39 -11.31
C TYR A 185 -22.39 13.26 -11.51
N PRO A 186 -23.65 13.46 -11.05
CA PRO A 186 -24.72 12.49 -11.24
C PRO A 186 -25.24 12.50 -12.68
N ILE A 187 -25.68 11.34 -13.14
CA ILE A 187 -26.42 11.17 -14.39
C ILE A 187 -27.72 10.41 -14.13
N GLN A 188 -28.75 10.64 -14.94
CA GLN A 188 -30.04 9.95 -14.82
C GLN A 188 -30.68 9.72 -16.19
N LYS A 189 -31.42 8.61 -16.36
CA LYS A 189 -32.22 8.25 -17.54
C LYS A 189 -31.44 8.03 -18.84
N ILE A 190 -30.15 8.27 -18.87
CA ILE A 190 -29.35 8.21 -20.09
C ILE A 190 -28.64 6.83 -20.29
N GLY A 191 -28.68 5.93 -19.27
CA GLY A 191 -27.89 4.71 -19.27
C GLY A 191 -26.39 5.00 -19.14
N THR A 192 -25.57 4.04 -19.55
CA THR A 192 -24.09 4.23 -19.57
C THR A 192 -23.71 5.14 -20.75
N PRO A 193 -22.96 6.24 -20.50
CA PRO A 193 -22.59 7.17 -21.57
C PRO A 193 -21.52 6.58 -22.50
N ASP A 194 -21.62 6.90 -23.79
CA ASP A 194 -20.57 6.62 -24.79
C ASP A 194 -19.42 7.63 -24.70
N TYR A 195 -19.73 8.86 -24.26
CA TYR A 195 -18.79 9.94 -24.04
C TYR A 195 -19.22 10.83 -22.89
N ALA A 196 -18.25 11.29 -22.11
CA ALA A 196 -18.52 12.31 -21.11
C ALA A 196 -17.31 13.24 -20.92
N ASN A 197 -17.61 14.49 -20.59
CA ASN A 197 -16.66 15.49 -20.15
C ASN A 197 -17.27 16.34 -19.02
N LEU A 198 -16.56 17.38 -18.57
CA LEU A 198 -17.06 18.20 -17.46
C LEU A 198 -18.36 18.94 -17.79
N LYS A 199 -18.72 19.12 -19.06
CA LYS A 199 -19.90 19.87 -19.48
C LYS A 199 -21.13 19.01 -19.70
N CYS A 200 -20.96 17.80 -20.24
CA CYS A 200 -22.05 16.88 -20.44
C CYS A 200 -21.62 15.43 -20.65
N ALA A 201 -22.60 14.53 -20.48
CA ALA A 201 -22.55 13.13 -20.85
C ALA A 201 -23.46 12.84 -22.04
N LEU A 202 -23.02 12.02 -22.98
CA LEU A 202 -23.69 11.63 -24.20
C LEU A 202 -23.92 10.13 -24.25
N SER A 203 -25.15 9.66 -24.55
CA SER A 203 -25.45 8.26 -24.78
C SER A 203 -26.17 8.10 -26.13
N LEU A 204 -25.58 7.28 -27.02
CA LEU A 204 -26.04 7.04 -28.39
C LEU A 204 -26.73 5.67 -28.47
N GLN A 205 -28.03 5.63 -28.14
CA GLN A 205 -28.81 4.40 -28.16
C GLN A 205 -29.38 4.12 -29.56
N ALA A 206 -30.07 2.99 -29.75
CA ALA A 206 -30.59 2.61 -31.06
C ALA A 206 -31.62 3.62 -31.63
N GLU A 207 -32.54 4.11 -30.80
CA GLU A 207 -33.65 5.00 -31.20
C GLU A 207 -33.52 6.40 -30.66
N HIS A 208 -32.65 6.63 -29.69
CA HIS A 208 -32.53 7.90 -28.96
C HIS A 208 -31.07 8.29 -28.72
N VAL A 209 -30.83 9.60 -28.78
CA VAL A 209 -29.61 10.23 -28.28
C VAL A 209 -29.96 10.99 -27.02
N TRP A 210 -29.24 10.68 -25.94
CA TRP A 210 -29.42 11.33 -24.67
C TRP A 210 -28.25 12.25 -24.37
N ILE A 211 -28.56 13.43 -23.82
CA ILE A 211 -27.60 14.44 -23.44
C ILE A 211 -27.96 14.94 -22.05
N GLN A 212 -27.04 14.75 -21.09
CA GLN A 212 -27.18 15.36 -19.77
C GLN A 212 -26.04 16.35 -19.55
N ALA A 213 -26.38 17.61 -19.30
CA ALA A 213 -25.43 18.67 -19.04
C ALA A 213 -25.18 18.81 -17.52
N THR A 214 -24.05 19.40 -17.16
CA THR A 214 -23.70 19.73 -15.76
C THR A 214 -24.04 21.19 -15.41
N GLU A 215 -24.39 22.01 -16.39
CA GLU A 215 -24.81 23.41 -16.25
C GLU A 215 -25.87 23.74 -17.31
N THR A 216 -26.40 24.95 -17.29
CA THR A 216 -27.48 25.36 -18.23
C THR A 216 -26.88 25.97 -19.50
N PHE A 217 -27.33 25.46 -20.66
CA PHE A 217 -27.04 26.01 -21.99
C PHE A 217 -28.37 26.26 -22.73
N GLY A 218 -28.79 27.53 -22.83
CA GLY A 218 -30.11 27.93 -23.38
C GLY A 218 -30.21 27.81 -24.91
N ASP A 219 -29.08 27.79 -25.60
CA ASP A 219 -28.98 27.85 -27.06
C ASP A 219 -28.06 26.73 -27.63
N ALA A 220 -28.16 25.56 -27.07
CA ALA A 220 -27.31 24.45 -27.52
C ALA A 220 -27.80 23.90 -28.88
N HIS A 221 -26.87 23.69 -29.78
CA HIS A 221 -27.10 23.06 -31.09
C HIS A 221 -26.41 21.70 -31.10
N VAL A 222 -27.20 20.67 -31.39
CA VAL A 222 -26.74 19.27 -31.49
C VAL A 222 -26.74 18.87 -32.97
N GLU A 223 -25.56 18.42 -33.44
CA GLU A 223 -25.41 17.89 -34.81
C GLU A 223 -24.85 16.49 -34.75
N ILE A 224 -25.46 15.56 -35.46
CA ILE A 224 -24.99 14.19 -35.64
C ILE A 224 -24.79 13.92 -37.11
N ALA A 225 -23.63 13.43 -37.48
CA ALA A 225 -23.24 13.09 -38.84
C ALA A 225 -22.72 11.63 -38.95
N CYS A 226 -22.96 11.00 -40.07
CA CYS A 226 -22.36 9.72 -40.49
C CYS A 226 -21.59 9.95 -41.80
N GLY A 227 -20.26 9.86 -41.73
CA GLY A 227 -19.40 10.32 -42.81
C GLY A 227 -19.63 11.81 -43.10
N ASN A 228 -20.00 12.14 -44.35
CA ASN A 228 -20.30 13.51 -44.79
C ASN A 228 -21.80 13.88 -44.75
N LYS A 229 -22.64 13.00 -44.21
CA LYS A 229 -24.11 13.22 -44.17
C LYS A 229 -24.55 13.59 -42.75
N THR A 230 -25.17 14.74 -42.60
CA THR A 230 -25.88 15.11 -41.36
C THR A 230 -27.14 14.26 -41.22
N ILE A 231 -27.27 13.58 -40.08
CA ILE A 231 -28.38 12.71 -39.72
C ILE A 231 -29.38 13.43 -38.84
N LEU A 232 -28.91 14.29 -37.93
CA LEU A 232 -29.73 15.06 -37.03
C LEU A 232 -29.06 16.44 -36.82
N SER A 233 -29.92 17.49 -36.77
CA SER A 233 -29.47 18.85 -36.47
C SER A 233 -30.59 19.56 -35.73
N GLU A 234 -30.44 19.79 -34.42
CA GLU A 234 -31.50 20.25 -33.51
C GLU A 234 -30.98 21.34 -32.57
N GLN A 235 -31.87 22.33 -32.33
CA GLN A 235 -31.64 23.34 -31.28
C GLN A 235 -32.35 22.89 -30.00
N VAL A 236 -31.63 22.88 -28.90
CA VAL A 236 -32.14 22.41 -27.61
C VAL A 236 -31.69 23.30 -26.46
N THR A 237 -32.47 23.30 -25.38
CA THR A 237 -31.99 23.83 -24.09
C THR A 237 -31.52 22.69 -23.22
N LEU A 238 -30.25 22.72 -22.81
CA LEU A 238 -29.68 21.77 -21.87
C LEU A 238 -29.68 22.35 -20.46
N ASN A 239 -29.93 21.52 -19.47
CA ASN A 239 -29.82 21.90 -18.07
C ASN A 239 -29.36 20.72 -17.22
N ALA A 240 -28.86 21.03 -16.02
CA ALA A 240 -28.30 20.01 -15.13
C ALA A 240 -29.36 19.12 -14.45
N ALA A 241 -30.62 19.63 -14.35
CA ALA A 241 -31.66 18.93 -13.60
C ALA A 241 -32.32 17.78 -14.37
N SER A 242 -32.31 17.84 -15.71
CA SER A 242 -32.96 16.84 -16.57
C SER A 242 -32.21 16.63 -17.89
N PRO A 243 -32.03 15.38 -18.32
CA PRO A 243 -31.44 15.08 -19.62
C PRO A 243 -32.39 15.42 -20.75
N VAL A 244 -31.83 15.71 -21.92
CA VAL A 244 -32.57 15.90 -23.17
C VAL A 244 -32.48 14.61 -23.97
N MET A 245 -33.63 14.21 -24.53
CA MET A 245 -33.73 13.05 -25.41
C MET A 245 -34.10 13.54 -26.83
N LEU A 246 -33.30 13.09 -27.80
CA LEU A 246 -33.56 13.32 -29.21
C LEU A 246 -33.83 12.00 -29.90
N SER A 247 -34.93 11.87 -30.61
CA SER A 247 -35.22 10.68 -31.39
C SER A 247 -34.46 10.71 -32.70
N TRP A 248 -33.91 9.60 -33.11
CA TRP A 248 -33.16 9.46 -34.35
C TRP A 248 -33.29 8.05 -34.93
N ALA A 249 -33.01 7.90 -36.19
CA ALA A 249 -32.81 6.60 -36.82
C ALA A 249 -31.30 6.36 -36.94
N ARG A 250 -30.75 5.49 -36.06
CA ARG A 250 -29.32 5.22 -36.04
C ARG A 250 -28.89 4.66 -37.40
N PRO A 251 -27.91 5.29 -38.11
CA PRO A 251 -27.43 4.82 -39.39
C PRO A 251 -26.52 3.61 -39.23
N GLU A 252 -26.35 2.85 -40.30
CA GLU A 252 -25.23 1.89 -40.37
C GLU A 252 -23.91 2.65 -40.49
N GLY A 253 -22.93 2.36 -39.62
CA GLY A 253 -21.60 2.97 -39.60
C GLY A 253 -21.34 3.83 -38.35
N CYS A 254 -20.13 4.37 -38.30
CA CYS A 254 -19.71 5.21 -37.18
C CYS A 254 -20.29 6.62 -37.33
N VAL A 255 -20.77 7.14 -36.22
CA VAL A 255 -21.31 8.50 -36.15
C VAL A 255 -20.39 9.46 -35.41
N ALA A 256 -20.49 10.73 -35.75
CA ALA A 256 -19.88 11.81 -34.98
C ALA A 256 -21.00 12.72 -34.47
N ILE A 257 -20.93 13.08 -33.19
CA ILE A 257 -21.82 14.04 -32.55
C ILE A 257 -21.02 15.24 -32.07
N SER A 258 -21.57 16.43 -32.35
CA SER A 258 -21.06 17.68 -31.77
C SER A 258 -22.20 18.43 -31.09
N VAL A 259 -21.88 18.99 -29.93
CA VAL A 259 -22.79 19.86 -29.18
C VAL A 259 -22.11 21.21 -28.99
N THR A 260 -22.75 22.26 -29.49
CA THR A 260 -22.23 23.64 -29.42
C THR A 260 -23.21 24.53 -28.67
N ALA A 261 -22.70 25.49 -27.90
CA ALA A 261 -23.51 26.51 -27.24
C ALA A 261 -22.72 27.82 -27.14
N GLY A 262 -23.38 28.95 -27.36
CA GLY A 262 -22.74 30.28 -27.36
C GLY A 262 -21.53 30.35 -28.34
N GLY A 263 -21.59 29.65 -29.46
CA GLY A 263 -20.52 29.59 -30.46
C GLY A 263 -19.27 28.75 -30.05
N LYS A 264 -19.35 28.00 -28.94
CA LYS A 264 -18.27 27.10 -28.46
C LYS A 264 -18.76 25.66 -28.51
N THR A 265 -17.83 24.75 -28.86
CA THR A 265 -18.07 23.32 -28.76
C THR A 265 -18.00 22.93 -27.30
N ILE A 266 -19.08 22.38 -26.73
CA ILE A 266 -19.14 21.87 -25.36
C ILE A 266 -18.93 20.38 -25.28
N ALA A 267 -19.22 19.62 -26.36
CA ALA A 267 -18.86 18.22 -26.51
C ALA A 267 -18.65 17.87 -27.99
N CYS A 268 -17.70 16.99 -28.25
CA CYS A 268 -17.49 16.41 -29.58
C CYS A 268 -17.02 14.95 -29.37
N TYR A 269 -17.75 14.03 -29.97
CA TYR A 269 -17.41 12.61 -29.91
C TYR A 269 -17.58 11.98 -31.30
N ARG A 270 -16.65 11.10 -31.61
CA ARG A 270 -16.72 10.27 -32.81
C ARG A 270 -16.58 8.80 -32.41
N GLU A 271 -17.52 8.00 -32.87
CA GLU A 271 -17.39 6.55 -32.70
C GLU A 271 -16.20 6.03 -33.51
N GLU A 272 -15.35 5.30 -32.87
CA GLU A 272 -14.23 4.62 -33.49
C GLU A 272 -14.32 3.11 -33.20
N LYS A 273 -13.95 2.30 -34.15
CA LYS A 273 -13.74 0.87 -33.87
C LYS A 273 -12.39 0.76 -33.17
N PRO A 274 -12.32 0.10 -32.01
CA PRO A 274 -11.04 -0.07 -31.33
C PRO A 274 -10.06 -0.81 -32.25
N ASP A 275 -9.00 -0.13 -32.67
CA ASP A 275 -7.97 -0.72 -33.56
C ASP A 275 -7.05 -1.71 -32.84
N ASN A 276 -7.04 -1.70 -31.50
CA ASN A 276 -6.09 -2.43 -30.70
C ASN A 276 -6.71 -3.58 -29.92
N LEU A 277 -7.08 -4.64 -30.62
CA LEU A 277 -7.56 -5.90 -30.02
C LEU A 277 -6.43 -6.78 -29.49
N LYS A 278 -5.17 -6.35 -29.59
CA LYS A 278 -4.05 -7.13 -29.10
C LYS A 278 -3.95 -7.03 -27.58
N LYS A 279 -4.03 -8.19 -26.91
CA LYS A 279 -3.84 -8.28 -25.45
C LYS A 279 -2.50 -7.62 -25.06
N PRO A 280 -2.51 -6.56 -24.23
CA PRO A 280 -1.28 -5.92 -23.81
C PRO A 280 -0.38 -6.92 -23.05
N PRO A 281 0.96 -6.81 -23.13
CA PRO A 281 1.85 -7.72 -22.43
C PRO A 281 1.70 -7.55 -20.91
N VAL A 282 1.67 -8.66 -20.17
CA VAL A 282 1.75 -8.66 -18.70
C VAL A 282 3.19 -8.33 -18.27
N LYS A 283 3.35 -7.75 -17.08
CA LYS A 283 4.68 -7.52 -16.49
C LYS A 283 5.14 -8.78 -15.76
N ASP A 284 6.37 -9.17 -15.99
CA ASP A 284 7.01 -10.23 -15.22
C ASP A 284 7.35 -9.74 -13.79
N PRO A 285 7.40 -10.64 -12.81
CA PRO A 285 7.95 -10.32 -11.49
C PRO A 285 9.38 -9.78 -11.60
N MET A 286 9.76 -8.90 -10.67
CA MET A 286 11.13 -8.37 -10.62
C MET A 286 12.14 -9.51 -10.47
N PRO A 287 13.12 -9.64 -11.39
CA PRO A 287 14.16 -10.66 -11.28
C PRO A 287 15.06 -10.40 -10.05
N LEU A 288 15.74 -11.45 -9.58
CA LEU A 288 16.81 -11.27 -8.60
C LEU A 288 17.92 -10.38 -9.17
N ALA A 289 18.58 -9.60 -8.34
CA ALA A 289 19.67 -8.72 -8.78
C ALA A 289 20.75 -9.48 -9.56
N SER A 290 21.03 -10.73 -9.20
CA SER A 290 22.00 -11.59 -9.89
C SER A 290 21.58 -12.02 -11.29
N GLU A 291 20.28 -11.95 -11.62
CA GLU A 291 19.69 -12.38 -12.90
C GLU A 291 19.55 -11.23 -13.90
N VAL A 292 19.62 -9.99 -13.46
CA VAL A 292 19.57 -8.78 -14.30
C VAL A 292 20.84 -8.69 -15.16
N ARG A 293 20.73 -8.28 -16.43
CA ARG A 293 21.83 -8.42 -17.39
C ARG A 293 22.94 -7.39 -17.27
N SER A 294 22.60 -6.12 -17.13
CA SER A 294 23.56 -5.01 -17.17
C SER A 294 23.52 -4.15 -15.90
N ALA A 295 24.54 -3.33 -15.68
CA ALA A 295 24.57 -2.37 -14.59
C ALA A 295 23.52 -1.27 -14.75
N ASP A 296 23.23 -0.84 -15.99
CA ASP A 296 22.15 0.12 -16.27
C ASP A 296 20.77 -0.46 -15.90
N GLU A 297 20.49 -1.70 -16.30
CA GLU A 297 19.23 -2.37 -15.91
C GLU A 297 19.16 -2.58 -14.39
N LEU A 298 20.28 -2.87 -13.71
CA LEU A 298 20.35 -2.96 -12.26
C LEU A 298 20.05 -1.61 -11.58
N TYR A 299 20.55 -0.52 -12.15
CA TYR A 299 20.20 0.80 -11.66
C TYR A 299 18.69 1.06 -11.76
N LEU A 300 18.11 0.82 -12.94
CA LEU A 300 16.67 1.01 -13.17
C LEU A 300 15.81 0.10 -12.29
N ALA A 301 16.24 -1.16 -12.08
CA ALA A 301 15.58 -2.08 -11.18
C ALA A 301 15.57 -1.57 -9.73
N GLY A 302 16.70 -1.03 -9.26
CA GLY A 302 16.79 -0.41 -7.93
C GLY A 302 15.88 0.80 -7.79
N VAL A 303 15.80 1.67 -8.80
CA VAL A 303 14.86 2.83 -8.82
C VAL A 303 13.41 2.35 -8.75
N HIS A 304 13.08 1.30 -9.49
CA HIS A 304 11.73 0.73 -9.48
C HIS A 304 11.36 0.20 -8.09
N VAL A 305 12.26 -0.55 -7.43
CA VAL A 305 12.06 -1.06 -6.06
C VAL A 305 11.93 0.09 -5.05
N GLU A 306 12.75 1.13 -5.17
CA GLU A 306 12.63 2.32 -4.33
C GLU A 306 11.26 2.99 -4.50
N GLN A 307 10.75 3.04 -5.73
CA GLN A 307 9.45 3.61 -6.04
C GLN A 307 8.30 2.84 -5.37
N TYR A 308 8.34 1.52 -5.41
CA TYR A 308 7.33 0.67 -4.77
C TYR A 308 7.39 0.65 -3.24
N ARG A 309 8.53 0.99 -2.64
CA ARG A 309 8.76 0.90 -1.19
C ARG A 309 8.49 -0.48 -0.61
N ASP A 310 8.82 -1.53 -1.34
CA ASP A 310 8.68 -2.89 -0.84
C ASP A 310 9.59 -3.09 0.38
N PRO A 311 9.06 -3.45 1.55
CA PRO A 311 9.87 -3.65 2.75
C PRO A 311 10.74 -4.91 2.67
N ALA A 312 10.39 -5.87 1.81
CA ALA A 312 11.13 -7.14 1.66
C ALA A 312 12.29 -7.02 0.66
N VAL A 313 12.16 -6.15 -0.34
CA VAL A 313 13.16 -5.97 -1.40
C VAL A 313 13.64 -4.52 -1.41
N MET A 314 14.94 -4.34 -1.19
CA MET A 314 15.53 -3.01 -1.10
C MET A 314 16.36 -2.66 -2.33
N PRO A 315 16.42 -1.38 -2.71
CA PRO A 315 17.13 -0.94 -3.90
C PRO A 315 18.63 -1.19 -3.84
N ASP A 316 19.24 -1.15 -2.66
CA ASP A 316 20.67 -1.34 -2.47
C ASP A 316 21.17 -2.71 -2.97
N ALA A 317 20.36 -3.76 -2.90
CA ALA A 317 20.72 -5.08 -3.42
C ALA A 317 21.02 -5.04 -4.93
N TYR A 318 20.27 -4.26 -5.69
CA TYR A 318 20.48 -4.08 -7.14
C TYR A 318 21.67 -3.18 -7.43
N TRP A 319 21.77 -2.04 -6.75
CA TRP A 319 22.88 -1.09 -6.97
C TRP A 319 24.22 -1.68 -6.55
N LEU A 320 24.28 -2.45 -5.46
CA LEU A 320 25.51 -3.15 -5.04
C LEU A 320 25.92 -4.22 -6.06
N GLU A 321 24.98 -4.99 -6.63
CA GLU A 321 25.29 -5.93 -7.69
C GLU A 321 25.81 -5.20 -8.95
N GLY A 322 25.21 -4.04 -9.28
CA GLY A 322 25.70 -3.17 -10.35
C GLY A 322 27.15 -2.73 -10.13
N LEU A 323 27.49 -2.29 -8.91
CA LEU A 323 28.84 -1.87 -8.52
C LEU A 323 29.85 -3.03 -8.43
N LYS A 324 29.37 -4.24 -8.19
CA LYS A 324 30.21 -5.44 -8.24
C LYS A 324 30.66 -5.75 -9.67
N ARG A 325 29.80 -5.49 -10.66
CA ARG A 325 30.10 -5.68 -12.09
C ARG A 325 30.89 -4.52 -12.70
N ASP A 326 30.46 -3.29 -12.40
CA ASP A 326 31.14 -2.05 -12.77
C ASP A 326 31.30 -1.14 -11.54
N PRO A 327 32.48 -1.17 -10.87
CA PRO A 327 32.75 -0.36 -9.69
C PRO A 327 32.73 1.17 -9.90
N TYR A 328 32.65 1.62 -11.16
CA TYR A 328 32.62 3.04 -11.54
C TYR A 328 31.30 3.44 -12.17
N HIS A 329 30.27 2.58 -12.14
CA HIS A 329 28.94 2.89 -12.66
C HIS A 329 28.33 4.06 -11.90
N ALA A 330 28.27 5.23 -12.54
CA ALA A 330 27.92 6.49 -11.86
C ALA A 330 26.54 6.46 -11.21
N ASP A 331 25.52 5.96 -11.92
CA ASP A 331 24.14 5.97 -11.43
C ASP A 331 23.95 5.02 -10.24
N CYS A 332 24.58 3.83 -10.26
CA CYS A 332 24.56 2.93 -9.10
C CYS A 332 25.30 3.54 -7.89
N LEU A 333 26.42 4.27 -8.12
CA LEU A 333 27.14 4.99 -7.07
C LEU A 333 26.26 6.08 -6.43
N LEU A 334 25.57 6.87 -7.26
CA LEU A 334 24.66 7.93 -6.79
C LEU A 334 23.39 7.35 -6.13
N GLY A 335 22.87 6.24 -6.64
CA GLY A 335 21.78 5.48 -5.99
C GLY A 335 22.19 5.04 -4.58
N MET A 336 23.38 4.45 -4.43
CA MET A 336 23.92 4.05 -3.13
C MET A 336 24.19 5.27 -2.23
N ALA A 337 24.66 6.39 -2.77
CA ALA A 337 24.86 7.63 -2.01
C ALA A 337 23.55 8.13 -1.42
N LYS A 338 22.49 8.19 -2.24
CA LYS A 338 21.13 8.56 -1.83
C LYS A 338 20.61 7.63 -0.74
N TYR A 339 20.69 6.32 -0.95
CA TYR A 339 20.24 5.31 0.00
C TYR A 339 20.99 5.42 1.34
N CYS A 340 22.33 5.49 1.31
CA CYS A 340 23.12 5.63 2.53
C CYS A 340 22.81 6.93 3.28
N CYS A 341 22.55 8.04 2.57
CA CYS A 341 22.12 9.30 3.17
C CYS A 341 20.78 9.13 3.89
N GLN A 342 19.80 8.56 3.23
CA GLN A 342 18.46 8.28 3.82
C GLN A 342 18.55 7.37 5.06
N MET A 343 19.52 6.46 5.08
CA MET A 343 19.77 5.55 6.20
C MET A 343 20.70 6.14 7.27
N GLY A 344 21.03 7.43 7.20
CA GLY A 344 21.93 8.11 8.17
C GLY A 344 23.37 7.63 8.14
N ARG A 345 23.81 6.88 7.12
CA ARG A 345 25.18 6.42 6.92
C ARG A 345 26.00 7.44 6.13
N LEU A 346 26.17 8.65 6.71
CA LEU A 346 26.64 9.82 6.00
C LEU A 346 28.06 9.70 5.43
N SER A 347 28.98 9.05 6.14
CA SER A 347 30.36 8.85 5.62
C SER A 347 30.41 7.93 4.41
N GLU A 348 29.57 6.89 4.38
CA GLU A 348 29.44 6.02 3.21
C GLU A 348 28.76 6.75 2.06
N ALA A 349 27.73 7.53 2.36
CA ALA A 349 27.01 8.34 1.37
C ALA A 349 27.96 9.30 0.66
N GLU A 350 28.81 10.03 1.42
CA GLU A 350 29.80 10.94 0.84
C GLU A 350 30.81 10.21 -0.06
N ARG A 351 31.32 9.05 0.39
CA ARG A 351 32.26 8.25 -0.40
C ARG A 351 31.64 7.81 -1.74
N TYR A 352 30.41 7.36 -1.74
CA TYR A 352 29.69 6.99 -2.97
C TYR A 352 29.42 8.20 -3.85
N ALA A 353 28.95 9.32 -3.28
CA ALA A 353 28.63 10.53 -4.04
C ALA A 353 29.87 11.11 -4.73
N ARG A 354 31.01 11.22 -4.02
CA ARG A 354 32.26 11.71 -4.62
C ARG A 354 32.74 10.79 -5.72
N LYS A 355 32.74 9.47 -5.51
CA LYS A 355 33.14 8.51 -6.55
C LYS A 355 32.22 8.55 -7.78
N GLY A 356 30.92 8.76 -7.58
CA GLY A 356 29.94 8.96 -8.66
C GLY A 356 30.23 10.24 -9.46
N LEU A 357 30.53 11.35 -8.77
CA LEU A 357 30.94 12.60 -9.40
C LEU A 357 32.26 12.45 -10.18
N ASP A 358 33.25 11.78 -9.62
CA ASP A 358 34.52 11.51 -10.32
C ASP A 358 34.30 10.71 -11.61
N SER A 359 33.39 9.74 -11.59
CA SER A 359 33.03 8.98 -12.79
C SER A 359 32.36 9.86 -13.84
N LEU A 360 31.41 10.72 -13.45
CA LEU A 360 30.67 11.62 -14.36
C LEU A 360 31.56 12.71 -14.93
N THR A 361 32.55 13.18 -14.17
CA THR A 361 33.42 14.30 -14.55
C THR A 361 34.75 13.86 -15.18
N LYS A 362 34.90 12.55 -15.43
CA LYS A 362 36.15 12.00 -15.99
C LYS A 362 36.55 12.63 -17.34
N PHE A 363 35.58 12.93 -18.20
CA PHE A 363 35.83 13.48 -19.55
C PHE A 363 35.33 14.92 -19.72
N ASN A 364 34.50 15.40 -18.82
CA ASN A 364 33.98 16.76 -18.86
C ASN A 364 33.82 17.26 -17.41
N MET A 365 34.28 18.50 -17.14
CA MET A 365 34.22 19.10 -15.81
C MET A 365 32.81 19.36 -15.27
N HIS A 366 31.79 19.35 -16.14
CA HIS A 366 30.41 19.58 -15.78
C HIS A 366 29.55 18.32 -16.03
N THR A 367 28.71 17.99 -15.08
CA THR A 367 27.70 16.95 -15.21
C THR A 367 26.54 17.46 -16.06
N GLN A 368 25.80 16.53 -16.70
CA GLN A 368 24.58 16.85 -17.45
C GLN A 368 23.44 17.34 -16.54
N SER A 369 23.33 16.79 -15.31
CA SER A 369 22.38 17.20 -14.27
C SER A 369 23.09 17.83 -13.08
N GLY A 370 22.41 18.73 -12.37
CA GLY A 370 22.87 19.28 -11.09
C GLY A 370 22.68 18.34 -9.90
N ASP A 371 21.91 17.26 -10.04
CA ASP A 371 21.51 16.38 -8.96
C ASP A 371 22.68 15.73 -8.21
N PRO A 372 23.77 15.28 -8.84
CA PRO A 372 24.90 14.73 -8.11
C PRO A 372 25.55 15.71 -7.14
N TYR A 373 25.69 16.97 -7.55
CA TYR A 373 26.21 18.04 -6.68
C TYR A 373 25.21 18.40 -5.56
N TYR A 374 23.91 18.43 -5.90
CA TYR A 374 22.85 18.66 -4.91
C TYR A 374 22.85 17.58 -3.82
N LEU A 375 22.95 16.32 -4.21
CA LEU A 375 23.01 15.17 -3.28
C LEU A 375 24.26 15.26 -2.38
N LEU A 376 25.43 15.58 -2.95
CA LEU A 376 26.64 15.78 -2.14
C LEU A 376 26.48 16.97 -1.19
N GLY A 377 25.81 18.04 -1.63
CA GLY A 377 25.47 19.18 -0.78
C GLY A 377 24.64 18.78 0.43
N LEU A 378 23.58 17.98 0.23
CA LEU A 378 22.74 17.46 1.32
C LEU A 378 23.53 16.59 2.31
N ILE A 379 24.37 15.68 1.81
CA ILE A 379 25.20 14.81 2.66
C ILE A 379 26.15 15.65 3.52
N LEU A 380 26.78 16.66 2.94
CA LEU A 380 27.71 17.54 3.66
C LEU A 380 26.99 18.44 4.67
N GLU A 381 25.79 18.89 4.35
CA GLU A 381 24.95 19.66 5.27
C GLU A 381 24.52 18.83 6.49
N GLU A 382 24.12 17.57 6.29
CA GLU A 382 23.82 16.63 7.38
C GLU A 382 25.05 16.33 8.26
N GLN A 383 26.25 16.44 7.70
CA GLN A 383 27.53 16.36 8.44
C GLN A 383 27.93 17.70 9.13
N GLU A 384 27.09 18.72 9.10
CA GLU A 384 27.35 20.09 9.58
C GLU A 384 28.52 20.79 8.87
N ARG A 385 28.95 20.32 7.69
CA ARG A 385 29.99 20.92 6.83
C ARG A 385 29.41 21.97 5.90
N THR A 386 28.81 23.00 6.46
CA THR A 386 27.97 23.98 5.78
C THR A 386 28.66 24.75 4.64
N THR A 387 29.92 25.08 4.76
CA THR A 387 30.69 25.80 3.70
C THR A 387 30.86 24.92 2.46
N GLU A 388 31.25 23.66 2.67
CA GLU A 388 31.39 22.73 1.55
C GLU A 388 30.02 22.41 0.92
N ALA A 389 28.95 22.25 1.73
CA ALA A 389 27.61 22.08 1.25
C ALA A 389 27.13 23.24 0.37
N TYR A 390 27.37 24.47 0.82
CA TYR A 390 27.09 25.70 0.05
C TYR A 390 27.76 25.68 -1.33
N ASP A 391 29.03 25.33 -1.41
CA ASP A 391 29.76 25.24 -2.67
C ASP A 391 29.14 24.20 -3.62
N GLN A 392 28.69 23.06 -3.10
CA GLN A 392 28.03 22.05 -3.90
C GLN A 392 26.65 22.49 -4.41
N TYR A 393 25.86 23.17 -3.58
CA TYR A 393 24.58 23.75 -4.01
C TYR A 393 24.75 24.80 -5.09
N ARG A 394 25.79 25.64 -4.98
CA ARG A 394 26.11 26.64 -6.00
C ARG A 394 26.52 25.98 -7.34
N LYS A 395 27.24 24.86 -7.29
CA LYS A 395 27.57 24.09 -8.50
C LYS A 395 26.31 23.42 -9.07
N ALA A 396 25.45 22.83 -8.25
CA ALA A 396 24.21 22.21 -8.68
C ALA A 396 23.33 23.21 -9.45
N ALA A 397 23.21 24.43 -8.96
CA ALA A 397 22.40 25.50 -9.54
C ALA A 397 22.89 26.00 -10.91
N TRP A 398 24.05 25.55 -11.41
CA TRP A 398 24.43 25.77 -12.79
C TRP A 398 23.43 25.15 -13.77
N ASN A 399 22.84 24.02 -13.41
CA ASN A 399 21.81 23.35 -14.19
C ASN A 399 20.40 23.86 -13.82
N GLY A 400 19.62 24.26 -14.84
CA GLY A 400 18.33 24.90 -14.66
C GLY A 400 17.33 24.10 -13.81
N SER A 401 17.33 22.75 -13.94
CA SER A 401 16.47 21.85 -13.18
C SER A 401 16.79 21.79 -11.67
N ALA A 402 18.02 22.14 -11.26
CA ALA A 402 18.43 22.10 -9.87
C ALA A 402 18.39 23.47 -9.18
N VAL A 403 18.11 24.56 -9.91
CA VAL A 403 18.20 25.94 -9.36
C VAL A 403 17.28 26.11 -8.15
N ALA A 404 16.00 25.76 -8.24
CA ALA A 404 15.06 26.01 -7.15
C ALA A 404 15.49 25.30 -5.85
N LYS A 405 15.70 23.97 -5.93
CA LYS A 405 16.07 23.15 -4.77
C LYS A 405 17.46 23.48 -4.20
N ALA A 406 18.45 23.77 -5.05
CA ALA A 406 19.80 24.08 -4.60
C ALA A 406 19.91 25.49 -4.02
N MET A 407 19.26 26.48 -4.66
CA MET A 407 19.38 27.85 -4.21
C MET A 407 18.63 28.13 -2.90
N VAL A 408 17.53 27.43 -2.62
CA VAL A 408 16.89 27.58 -1.31
C VAL A 408 17.77 27.02 -0.18
N ARG A 409 18.46 25.87 -0.39
CA ARG A 409 19.41 25.36 0.62
C ARG A 409 20.60 26.30 0.81
N ALA A 410 21.17 26.83 -0.28
CA ALA A 410 22.21 27.85 -0.21
C ALA A 410 21.72 29.13 0.53
N ALA A 411 20.44 29.51 0.33
CA ALA A 411 19.85 30.65 1.03
C ALA A 411 19.68 30.37 2.55
N CYS A 412 19.27 29.16 2.93
CA CYS A 412 19.22 28.76 4.35
C CYS A 412 20.60 28.84 5.01
N ILE A 413 21.63 28.34 4.34
CA ILE A 413 23.01 28.40 4.85
C ILE A 413 23.47 29.85 4.97
N ALA A 414 23.25 30.72 3.96
CA ALA A 414 23.60 32.13 4.01
C ALA A 414 22.91 32.84 5.19
N LEU A 415 21.62 32.57 5.42
CA LEU A 415 20.88 33.14 6.55
C LEU A 415 21.45 32.64 7.89
N LYS A 416 21.79 31.36 8.01
CA LYS A 416 22.45 30.76 9.19
C LYS A 416 23.81 31.40 9.48
N GLN A 417 24.50 31.89 8.47
CA GLN A 417 25.78 32.61 8.58
C GLN A 417 25.63 34.13 8.82
N GLY A 418 24.39 34.63 8.87
CA GLY A 418 24.10 36.06 9.05
C GLY A 418 24.16 36.90 7.79
N ASP A 419 24.34 36.31 6.61
CA ASP A 419 24.33 36.99 5.31
C ASP A 419 22.92 37.06 4.71
N ALA A 420 22.13 38.00 5.26
CA ALA A 420 20.74 38.18 4.84
C ALA A 420 20.59 38.69 3.40
N GLU A 421 21.54 39.45 2.86
CA GLU A 421 21.51 39.95 1.48
C GLU A 421 21.66 38.80 0.47
N THR A 422 22.65 37.94 0.69
CA THR A 422 22.87 36.73 -0.12
C THR A 422 21.71 35.75 0.02
N ALA A 423 21.19 35.54 1.23
CA ALA A 423 20.02 34.69 1.45
C ALA A 423 18.80 35.18 0.66
N LEU A 424 18.54 36.50 0.67
CA LEU A 424 17.43 37.10 -0.08
C LEU A 424 17.63 36.93 -1.59
N ALA A 425 18.85 37.15 -2.10
CA ALA A 425 19.16 37.00 -3.52
C ALA A 425 18.94 35.53 -3.99
N HIS A 426 19.37 34.56 -3.20
CA HIS A 426 19.24 33.14 -3.52
C HIS A 426 17.79 32.68 -3.44
N ALA A 427 17.04 33.10 -2.42
CA ALA A 427 15.61 32.76 -2.28
C ALA A 427 14.77 33.33 -3.43
N ARG A 428 15.08 34.56 -3.88
CA ARG A 428 14.45 35.15 -5.07
C ARG A 428 14.75 34.34 -6.34
N LEU A 429 15.98 33.88 -6.49
CA LEU A 429 16.36 33.04 -7.63
C LEU A 429 15.63 31.69 -7.60
N ALA A 430 15.48 31.08 -6.43
CA ALA A 430 14.67 29.87 -6.28
C ALA A 430 13.22 30.10 -6.73
N LEU A 431 12.56 31.17 -6.22
CA LEU A 431 11.19 31.53 -6.57
C LEU A 431 11.01 31.90 -8.06
N SER A 432 12.05 32.38 -8.72
CA SER A 432 11.98 32.67 -10.17
C SER A 432 11.88 31.39 -11.03
N ARG A 433 12.19 30.23 -10.44
CA ARG A 433 12.12 28.91 -11.10
C ARG A 433 10.95 28.07 -10.61
N ASP A 434 10.57 28.27 -9.35
CA ASP A 434 9.41 27.62 -8.75
C ASP A 434 8.65 28.63 -7.88
N ALA A 435 7.61 29.21 -8.46
CA ALA A 435 6.79 30.24 -7.81
C ALA A 435 6.01 29.69 -6.58
N GLN A 436 5.79 28.39 -6.52
CA GLN A 436 5.06 27.70 -5.43
C GLN A 436 6.01 27.07 -4.39
N HIS A 437 7.29 27.39 -4.44
CA HIS A 437 8.29 26.81 -3.54
C HIS A 437 7.94 27.04 -2.06
N PRO A 438 7.75 25.97 -1.23
CA PRO A 438 7.17 26.13 0.11
C PRO A 438 8.07 26.83 1.13
N LEU A 439 9.40 26.76 0.99
CA LEU A 439 10.36 27.28 1.97
C LEU A 439 10.99 28.62 1.54
N ALA A 440 11.18 28.86 0.25
CA ALA A 440 11.86 30.10 -0.21
C ALA A 440 11.22 31.40 0.27
N PRO A 441 9.87 31.55 0.34
CA PRO A 441 9.25 32.73 0.92
C PRO A 441 9.54 32.94 2.41
N VAL A 442 9.67 31.84 3.16
CA VAL A 442 10.03 31.89 4.60
C VAL A 442 11.44 32.47 4.75
N VAL A 443 12.42 31.97 3.97
CA VAL A 443 13.78 32.50 3.95
C VAL A 443 13.77 33.99 3.59
N MET A 444 13.00 34.40 2.57
CA MET A 444 12.87 35.81 2.19
C MET A 444 12.34 36.70 3.32
N ALA A 445 11.27 36.24 3.99
CA ALA A 445 10.65 36.99 5.07
C ALA A 445 11.63 37.16 6.25
N LEU A 446 12.35 36.12 6.61
CA LEU A 446 13.37 36.18 7.67
C LEU A 446 14.54 37.07 7.26
N ALA A 447 15.06 36.95 6.06
CA ALA A 447 16.11 37.80 5.54
C ALA A 447 15.70 39.29 5.51
N TYR A 448 14.48 39.62 5.12
CA TYR A 448 13.95 40.98 5.21
C TYR A 448 13.86 41.51 6.65
N ARG A 449 13.51 40.65 7.61
CA ARG A 449 13.50 41.01 9.04
C ARG A 449 14.89 41.32 9.54
N ASP A 450 15.88 40.50 9.18
CA ASP A 450 17.26 40.70 9.57
C ASP A 450 17.87 42.02 8.94
N LEU A 451 17.43 42.38 7.73
CA LEU A 451 17.74 43.65 7.06
C LEU A 451 16.91 44.85 7.58
N GLY A 452 16.08 44.65 8.60
CA GLY A 452 15.22 45.71 9.19
C GLY A 452 13.98 46.08 8.38
N ASN A 453 13.70 45.41 7.25
CA ASN A 453 12.57 45.72 6.38
C ASN A 453 11.33 44.87 6.74
N LYS A 454 10.71 45.20 7.88
CA LYS A 454 9.53 44.48 8.40
C LYS A 454 8.34 44.50 7.44
N LYS A 455 8.17 45.62 6.68
CA LYS A 455 7.08 45.75 5.71
C LYS A 455 7.21 44.70 4.59
N ALA A 456 8.39 44.66 3.93
CA ALA A 456 8.63 43.71 2.87
C ALA A 456 8.49 42.24 3.36
N ALA A 457 8.91 41.95 4.59
CA ALA A 457 8.71 40.64 5.20
C ALA A 457 7.22 40.29 5.30
N GLN A 458 6.40 41.22 5.79
CA GLN A 458 4.95 41.01 5.92
C GLN A 458 4.26 40.87 4.56
N ASP A 459 4.61 41.72 3.58
CA ASP A 459 4.06 41.66 2.21
C ASP A 459 4.31 40.28 1.55
N VAL A 460 5.47 39.65 1.80
CA VAL A 460 5.77 38.29 1.30
C VAL A 460 4.87 37.26 2.00
N LEU A 461 4.75 37.33 3.33
CA LEU A 461 3.93 36.38 4.11
C LEU A 461 2.45 36.49 3.74
N ASP A 462 1.91 37.72 3.61
CA ASP A 462 0.49 37.95 3.28
C ASP A 462 0.15 37.41 1.88
N ARG A 463 1.05 37.59 0.91
CA ARG A 463 0.85 37.05 -0.43
C ARG A 463 0.79 35.53 -0.41
N VAL A 464 1.74 34.87 0.28
CA VAL A 464 1.74 33.40 0.33
C VAL A 464 0.57 32.86 1.12
N MET A 465 0.12 33.54 2.19
CA MET A 465 -1.08 33.13 2.93
C MET A 465 -2.35 33.17 2.05
N ALA A 466 -2.42 34.11 1.10
CA ALA A 466 -3.53 34.21 0.16
C ALA A 466 -3.50 33.08 -0.90
N GLU A 467 -2.32 32.62 -1.30
CA GLU A 467 -2.12 31.58 -2.31
C GLU A 467 -2.07 30.16 -1.69
N ASP A 468 -1.47 30.02 -0.51
CA ASP A 468 -1.29 28.77 0.22
C ASP A 468 -1.61 28.92 1.71
N CYS A 469 -2.88 28.77 2.04
CA CYS A 469 -3.37 28.82 3.43
C CYS A 469 -2.89 27.67 4.31
N MET A 470 -2.18 26.68 3.76
CA MET A 470 -1.69 25.50 4.49
C MET A 470 -0.18 25.55 4.81
N ASN A 471 0.52 26.59 4.41
CA ASN A 471 1.92 26.78 4.78
C ASN A 471 2.04 27.24 6.24
N ASN A 472 2.24 26.29 7.15
CA ASN A 472 2.21 26.53 8.59
C ASN A 472 3.30 27.52 9.06
N LEU A 473 4.52 27.48 8.50
CA LEU A 473 5.55 28.47 8.84
C LEU A 473 5.14 29.88 8.42
N VAL A 474 4.57 30.04 7.24
CA VAL A 474 4.08 31.35 6.75
C VAL A 474 2.93 31.83 7.64
N ARG A 475 1.98 30.98 7.99
CA ARG A 475 0.86 31.31 8.90
C ARG A 475 1.36 31.77 10.27
N TRP A 476 2.28 31.03 10.86
CA TRP A 476 2.82 31.37 12.17
C TRP A 476 3.64 32.67 12.17
N LEU A 477 4.55 32.80 11.18
CA LEU A 477 5.35 34.03 11.03
C LEU A 477 4.53 35.23 10.60
N GLY A 478 3.47 35.04 9.81
CA GLY A 478 2.55 36.08 9.35
C GLY A 478 1.60 36.62 10.40
N GLY A 479 1.59 36.02 11.61
CA GLY A 479 0.84 36.53 12.77
C GLY A 479 -0.60 36.06 12.83
N VAL A 480 -0.91 34.86 12.31
CA VAL A 480 -2.18 34.21 12.64
C VAL A 480 -2.33 34.11 14.17
N GLU A 481 -3.52 34.34 14.67
CA GLU A 481 -3.80 34.35 16.11
C GLU A 481 -3.34 33.02 16.74
N GLU A 482 -2.55 33.14 17.84
CA GLU A 482 -1.79 32.03 18.45
C GLU A 482 -2.68 30.85 18.82
N ALA A 483 -3.81 31.11 19.48
CA ALA A 483 -4.73 30.04 19.89
C ALA A 483 -5.37 29.37 18.68
N HIS A 484 -5.80 30.15 17.67
CA HIS A 484 -6.36 29.62 16.44
C HIS A 484 -5.35 28.77 15.65
N PHE A 485 -4.09 29.22 15.60
CA PHE A 485 -3.03 28.50 14.92
C PHE A 485 -2.82 27.10 15.52
N PHE A 486 -2.55 27.01 16.82
CA PHE A 486 -2.21 25.74 17.47
C PHE A 486 -3.40 24.79 17.60
N THR A 487 -4.63 25.29 17.84
CA THR A 487 -5.83 24.44 17.96
C THR A 487 -6.31 23.90 16.60
N LYS A 488 -5.82 24.42 15.50
CA LYS A 488 -6.16 24.00 14.11
C LYS A 488 -5.00 23.34 13.39
N LEU A 489 -4.00 22.86 14.10
CA LEU A 489 -3.01 21.93 13.54
C LEU A 489 -3.68 20.58 13.23
N ASP A 490 -3.00 19.76 12.46
CA ASP A 490 -3.48 18.44 12.04
C ASP A 490 -3.58 17.42 13.20
N SER A 491 -3.84 16.16 12.85
CA SER A 491 -3.97 15.06 13.82
C SER A 491 -2.66 14.66 14.51
N ALA A 492 -1.50 15.11 13.98
CA ALA A 492 -0.18 14.87 14.54
C ALA A 492 0.57 16.20 14.79
N PRO A 493 0.04 17.06 15.69
CA PRO A 493 0.52 18.42 15.83
C PRO A 493 1.98 18.53 16.32
N ASP A 494 2.48 17.56 17.07
CA ASP A 494 3.89 17.46 17.48
C ASP A 494 4.80 17.21 16.28
N GLN A 495 4.40 16.35 15.33
CA GLN A 495 5.17 16.09 14.11
C GLN A 495 5.21 17.32 13.20
N THR A 496 4.07 17.99 13.02
CA THR A 496 3.99 19.22 12.23
C THR A 496 4.86 20.34 12.82
N VAL A 497 4.82 20.51 14.16
CA VAL A 497 5.64 21.52 14.80
C VAL A 497 7.14 21.19 14.72
N LEU A 498 7.51 19.92 14.82
CA LEU A 498 8.92 19.49 14.64
C LEU A 498 9.42 19.75 13.21
N ASP A 499 8.61 19.53 12.17
CA ASP A 499 8.97 19.91 10.80
C ASP A 499 9.29 21.41 10.67
N MET A 500 8.44 22.26 11.25
CA MET A 500 8.66 23.69 11.25
C MET A 500 9.91 24.09 12.04
N VAL A 501 10.18 23.41 13.14
CA VAL A 501 11.35 23.64 13.99
C VAL A 501 12.64 23.31 13.25
N PHE A 502 12.71 22.18 12.55
CA PHE A 502 13.90 21.80 11.80
C PHE A 502 14.12 22.67 10.56
N ASP A 503 13.05 23.14 9.92
CA ASP A 503 13.16 24.18 8.90
C ASP A 503 13.83 25.45 9.46
N LEU A 504 13.38 25.93 10.63
CA LEU A 504 13.98 27.11 11.31
C LEU A 504 15.42 26.87 11.78
N GLU A 505 15.70 25.66 12.29
CA GLU A 505 17.04 25.23 12.70
C GLU A 505 18.03 25.26 11.52
N SER A 506 17.59 24.77 10.36
CA SER A 506 18.40 24.79 9.14
C SER A 506 18.81 26.20 8.69
N MET A 507 18.01 27.20 9.05
CA MET A 507 18.26 28.64 8.81
C MET A 507 18.99 29.35 9.95
N GLY A 508 19.39 28.63 11.01
CA GLY A 508 20.03 29.19 12.20
C GLY A 508 19.09 29.97 13.14
N GLN A 509 17.77 29.87 12.94
CA GLN A 509 16.77 30.62 13.70
C GLN A 509 16.40 29.89 15.01
N TYR A 510 17.42 29.52 15.81
CA TYR A 510 17.27 28.72 17.04
C TYR A 510 16.30 29.33 18.05
N ALA A 511 16.33 30.68 18.22
CA ALA A 511 15.44 31.37 19.14
C ALA A 511 13.98 31.34 18.69
N LEU A 512 13.72 31.45 17.37
CA LEU A 512 12.37 31.31 16.83
C LEU A 512 11.88 29.88 16.95
N ALA A 513 12.72 28.89 16.68
CA ALA A 513 12.41 27.46 16.82
C ALA A 513 12.07 27.10 18.28
N ALA A 514 12.85 27.58 19.25
CA ALA A 514 12.56 27.38 20.68
C ALA A 514 11.23 28.05 21.08
N ARG A 515 11.00 29.31 20.66
CA ARG A 515 9.74 30.02 20.92
C ARG A 515 8.53 29.26 20.34
N LEU A 516 8.65 28.70 19.15
CA LEU A 516 7.56 27.91 18.55
C LEU A 516 7.19 26.70 19.42
N LEU A 517 8.17 25.94 19.94
CA LEU A 517 7.93 24.85 20.86
C LEU A 517 7.36 25.32 22.22
N GLU A 518 7.83 26.41 22.76
CA GLU A 518 7.31 26.99 24.00
C GLU A 518 5.86 27.44 23.85
N GLN A 519 5.50 28.03 22.71
CA GLN A 519 4.11 28.35 22.39
C GLN A 519 3.25 27.09 22.20
N PHE A 520 3.76 26.08 21.49
CA PHE A 520 3.09 24.78 21.31
C PHE A 520 2.70 24.17 22.65
N GLY A 521 3.60 24.18 23.64
CA GLY A 521 3.34 23.63 24.98
C GLY A 521 2.23 24.31 25.78
N LYS A 522 1.73 25.50 25.36
CA LYS A 522 0.57 26.14 25.99
C LYS A 522 -0.76 25.51 25.53
N TYR A 523 -0.80 24.86 24.36
CA TYR A 523 -2.02 24.34 23.73
C TYR A 523 -2.02 22.84 23.61
N HIS A 524 -0.84 22.20 23.60
CA HIS A 524 -0.65 20.76 23.45
C HIS A 524 0.31 20.23 24.50
N THR A 525 0.14 18.97 24.87
CA THR A 525 1.11 18.27 25.71
C THR A 525 2.39 18.00 24.92
N HIS A 526 3.52 18.39 25.48
CA HIS A 526 4.80 18.05 24.88
C HIS A 526 5.05 16.54 24.89
N THR A 527 5.52 16.02 23.76
CA THR A 527 6.11 14.67 23.68
C THR A 527 7.57 14.69 24.14
N THR A 528 8.14 13.54 24.43
CA THR A 528 9.58 13.42 24.76
C THR A 528 10.45 14.05 23.67
N MET A 529 10.12 13.85 22.37
CA MET A 529 10.87 14.43 21.26
C MET A 529 10.79 15.95 21.20
N THR A 530 9.62 16.55 21.40
CA THR A 530 9.50 18.02 21.41
C THR A 530 10.30 18.65 22.55
N LEU A 531 10.36 18.00 23.73
CA LEU A 531 11.16 18.47 24.87
C LEU A 531 12.67 18.28 24.64
N TYR A 532 13.11 17.14 24.11
CA TYR A 532 14.53 16.95 23.75
C TYR A 532 14.97 17.95 22.68
N THR A 533 14.11 18.23 21.70
CA THR A 533 14.38 19.24 20.68
C THR A 533 14.47 20.64 21.28
N LEU A 534 13.58 20.99 22.23
CA LEU A 534 13.65 22.27 22.93
C LEU A 534 14.94 22.38 23.76
N ALA A 535 15.35 21.33 24.45
CA ALA A 535 16.61 21.30 25.20
C ALA A 535 17.83 21.49 24.27
N TYR A 536 17.85 20.79 23.13
CA TYR A 536 18.86 20.94 22.09
C TYR A 536 18.96 22.38 21.56
N LEU A 537 17.81 23.00 21.25
CA LEU A 537 17.77 24.39 20.80
C LEU A 537 18.26 25.38 21.88
N ARG A 538 17.91 25.16 23.13
CA ARG A 538 18.44 25.96 24.25
C ARG A 538 19.95 25.84 24.38
N ARG A 539 20.49 24.61 24.25
CA ARG A 539 21.92 24.34 24.21
C ARG A 539 22.62 25.13 23.09
N LYS A 540 22.02 25.11 21.85
CA LYS A 540 22.56 25.88 20.72
C LYS A 540 22.60 27.40 20.97
N GLN A 541 21.73 27.91 21.84
CA GLN A 541 21.67 29.32 22.25
C GLN A 541 22.53 29.63 23.47
N GLY A 542 23.20 28.65 24.08
CA GLY A 542 23.93 28.82 25.33
C GLY A 542 23.04 29.05 26.58
N MET A 543 21.74 28.66 26.46
CA MET A 543 20.78 28.75 27.58
C MET A 543 20.80 27.47 28.42
N ASP A 544 20.27 27.56 29.65
CA ASP A 544 20.05 26.40 30.49
C ASP A 544 18.98 25.45 29.88
N TYR A 545 19.28 24.16 29.83
CA TYR A 545 18.46 23.12 29.26
C TYR A 545 18.20 21.91 30.18
N GLU A 546 18.84 21.86 31.36
CA GLU A 546 18.82 20.70 32.27
C GLU A 546 17.40 20.40 32.77
N GLU A 547 16.63 21.42 33.11
CA GLU A 547 15.23 21.24 33.51
C GLU A 547 14.38 20.69 32.38
N THR A 548 14.61 21.11 31.13
CA THR A 548 13.89 20.62 29.97
C THR A 548 14.20 19.16 29.69
N LEU A 549 15.44 18.70 29.89
CA LEU A 549 15.82 17.30 29.81
C LEU A 549 15.11 16.46 30.89
N ARG A 550 15.06 16.95 32.12
CA ARG A 550 14.32 16.27 33.21
C ARG A 550 12.83 16.13 32.89
N LEU A 551 12.22 17.16 32.35
CA LEU A 551 10.82 17.11 31.90
C LEU A 551 10.62 16.11 30.77
N ALA A 552 11.57 16.00 29.81
CA ALA A 552 11.53 15.03 28.74
C ALA A 552 11.62 13.59 29.27
N ASP A 553 12.50 13.34 30.24
CA ASP A 553 12.62 12.02 30.87
C ASP A 553 11.39 11.65 31.73
N ALA A 554 10.65 12.64 32.21
CA ALA A 554 9.40 12.42 32.94
C ALA A 554 8.18 12.22 32.03
N ALA A 555 8.22 12.72 30.77
CA ALA A 555 7.13 12.59 29.82
C ALA A 555 6.94 11.14 29.38
N GLU A 556 5.70 10.75 29.05
CA GLU A 556 5.44 9.42 28.45
C GLU A 556 6.04 9.34 27.04
N ILE A 557 6.65 8.18 26.71
CA ILE A 557 7.16 7.90 25.35
C ILE A 557 6.10 7.32 24.43
N ARG A 558 4.90 7.10 24.94
CA ARG A 558 3.75 6.67 24.14
C ARG A 558 3.51 7.69 23.03
N ASP A 559 3.24 7.21 21.84
CA ASP A 559 3.00 8.02 20.64
C ASP A 559 4.18 8.95 20.22
N THR A 560 5.41 8.57 20.64
CA THR A 560 6.64 9.28 20.26
C THR A 560 7.38 8.49 19.20
N TYR A 561 7.45 9.03 17.97
CA TYR A 561 7.96 8.32 16.78
C TYR A 561 9.05 9.14 16.06
N PRO A 562 10.32 9.06 16.49
CA PRO A 562 11.40 9.72 15.78
C PRO A 562 11.60 9.08 14.40
N ALA A 563 11.67 9.90 13.35
CA ALA A 563 11.74 9.43 11.96
C ALA A 563 12.72 10.24 11.08
N ARG A 564 13.07 11.48 11.50
CA ARG A 564 13.91 12.41 10.73
C ARG A 564 15.39 12.18 11.00
N LEU A 565 16.24 12.49 10.03
CA LEU A 565 17.70 12.48 10.23
C LEU A 565 18.13 13.56 11.27
N ASP A 566 17.49 14.71 11.27
CA ASP A 566 17.69 15.77 12.25
C ASP A 566 17.55 15.30 13.70
N GLU A 567 16.62 14.38 13.94
CA GLU A 567 16.36 13.82 15.28
C GLU A 567 17.51 12.95 15.79
N ILE A 568 18.37 12.43 14.89
CA ILE A 568 19.60 11.72 15.30
C ILE A 568 20.51 12.69 16.09
N ARG A 569 20.67 13.93 15.63
CA ARG A 569 21.49 14.95 16.32
C ARG A 569 20.90 15.30 17.70
N VAL A 570 19.59 15.48 17.77
CA VAL A 570 18.87 15.78 19.00
C VAL A 570 19.00 14.65 20.03
N LEU A 571 18.75 13.41 19.58
CA LEU A 571 18.80 12.23 20.47
C LEU A 571 20.23 11.87 20.87
N THR A 572 21.22 12.10 20.00
CA THR A 572 22.64 11.94 20.34
C THR A 572 23.04 12.95 21.42
N PHE A 573 22.65 14.22 21.25
CA PHE A 573 22.89 15.25 22.30
C PHE A 573 22.23 14.85 23.64
N ALA A 574 20.94 14.46 23.61
CA ALA A 574 20.23 14.06 24.82
C ALA A 574 20.90 12.86 25.51
N ARG A 575 21.34 11.86 24.76
CA ARG A 575 22.10 10.71 25.26
C ARG A 575 23.44 11.13 25.89
N GLU A 576 24.20 12.04 25.27
CA GLU A 576 25.47 12.58 25.81
C GLU A 576 25.25 13.34 27.10
N GLN A 577 24.06 13.87 27.35
CA GLN A 577 23.67 14.48 28.63
C GLN A 577 23.06 13.48 29.63
N ASN A 578 23.15 12.17 29.36
CA ASN A 578 22.64 11.07 30.18
C ASN A 578 21.09 11.10 30.34
N ALA A 579 20.36 11.61 29.33
CA ALA A 579 18.90 11.54 29.33
C ALA A 579 18.43 10.09 29.19
N VAL A 580 17.55 9.66 30.10
CA VAL A 580 17.23 8.24 30.34
C VAL A 580 16.52 7.58 29.16
N LYS A 581 15.66 8.30 28.44
CA LYS A 581 14.87 7.79 27.31
C LYS A 581 15.54 7.91 25.94
N ALA A 582 16.61 8.74 25.87
CA ALA A 582 17.29 8.99 24.63
C ALA A 582 17.88 7.72 23.96
N PRO A 583 18.50 6.77 24.69
CA PRO A 583 19.00 5.53 24.08
C PRO A 583 17.90 4.69 23.41
N PHE A 584 16.71 4.59 24.03
CA PHE A 584 15.59 3.85 23.47
C PHE A 584 15.09 4.49 22.15
N LEU A 585 14.82 5.81 22.18
CA LEU A 585 14.30 6.52 21.01
C LEU A 585 15.32 6.56 19.87
N LEU A 586 16.60 6.77 20.17
CA LEU A 586 17.68 6.70 19.18
C LEU A 586 17.80 5.26 18.62
N GLY A 587 17.67 4.26 19.47
CA GLY A 587 17.64 2.85 19.05
C GLY A 587 16.50 2.56 18.09
N CYS A 588 15.29 3.08 18.36
CA CYS A 588 14.14 2.95 17.45
C CYS A 588 14.41 3.64 16.11
N LEU A 589 14.96 4.85 16.13
CA LEU A 589 15.31 5.60 14.92
C LEU A 589 16.39 4.89 14.09
N LEU A 590 17.45 4.41 14.71
CA LEU A 590 18.48 3.67 13.98
C LEU A 590 18.00 2.29 13.49
N TYR A 591 17.04 1.67 14.17
CA TYR A 591 16.38 0.47 13.69
C TYR A 591 15.59 0.76 12.40
N ASP A 592 14.80 1.84 12.36
CA ASP A 592 14.14 2.33 11.14
C ASP A 592 15.14 2.59 10.01
N LYS A 593 16.29 3.19 10.34
CA LYS A 593 17.39 3.44 9.41
C LYS A 593 18.22 2.19 9.08
N ARG A 594 17.75 0.99 9.44
CA ARG A 594 18.40 -0.31 9.16
C ARG A 594 19.82 -0.45 9.70
N GLN A 595 20.15 0.30 10.74
CA GLN A 595 21.40 0.20 11.46
C GLN A 595 21.23 -0.71 12.69
N TYR A 596 20.85 -1.97 12.44
CA TYR A 596 20.33 -2.91 13.46
C TYR A 596 21.30 -3.20 14.59
N GLU A 597 22.61 -3.36 14.31
CA GLU A 597 23.63 -3.58 15.37
C GLU A 597 23.81 -2.34 16.26
N ALA A 598 23.76 -1.13 15.67
CA ALA A 598 23.83 0.11 16.43
C ALA A 598 22.57 0.30 17.30
N ALA A 599 21.41 0.00 16.73
CA ALA A 599 20.12 0.02 17.45
C ALA A 599 20.13 -0.95 18.64
N ALA A 600 20.59 -2.18 18.44
CA ALA A 600 20.65 -3.19 19.50
C ALA A 600 21.57 -2.75 20.68
N LYS A 601 22.73 -2.12 20.39
CA LYS A 601 23.60 -1.56 21.43
C LYS A 601 22.89 -0.48 22.25
N LEU A 602 22.13 0.39 21.60
CA LEU A 602 21.36 1.43 22.28
C LEU A 602 20.20 0.87 23.09
N PHE A 603 19.54 -0.19 22.61
CA PHE A 603 18.54 -0.88 23.42
C PHE A 603 19.16 -1.55 24.66
N VAL A 604 20.35 -2.15 24.55
CA VAL A 604 21.07 -2.67 25.74
C VAL A 604 21.36 -1.53 26.72
N GLU A 605 21.91 -0.41 26.28
CA GLU A 605 22.12 0.79 27.10
C GLU A 605 20.82 1.27 27.78
N SER A 606 19.72 1.27 27.03
CA SER A 606 18.41 1.62 27.57
C SER A 606 17.90 0.64 28.63
N THR A 607 18.21 -0.67 28.54
CA THR A 607 17.84 -1.63 29.61
C THR A 607 18.59 -1.39 30.90
N GLU A 608 19.78 -0.78 30.85
CA GLU A 608 20.56 -0.37 32.02
C GLU A 608 20.01 0.94 32.63
N ALA A 609 19.66 1.89 31.75
CA ALA A 609 19.14 3.21 32.18
C ALA A 609 17.70 3.11 32.74
N GLU A 610 16.85 2.29 32.14
CA GLU A 610 15.43 2.13 32.49
C GLU A 610 15.03 0.64 32.52
N PRO A 611 15.46 -0.13 33.56
CA PRO A 611 15.21 -1.58 33.62
C PRO A 611 13.73 -2.00 33.64
N GLY A 612 12.82 -1.06 33.92
CA GLY A 612 11.37 -1.26 33.93
C GLY A 612 10.68 -1.05 32.58
N ASN A 613 11.39 -0.57 31.57
CA ASN A 613 10.83 -0.28 30.27
C ASN A 613 10.70 -1.57 29.41
N TYR A 614 9.52 -2.18 29.44
CA TYR A 614 9.26 -3.41 28.67
C TYR A 614 9.42 -3.22 27.16
N MET A 615 9.18 -2.03 26.61
CA MET A 615 9.28 -1.74 25.18
C MET A 615 10.72 -1.89 24.70
N THR A 616 11.70 -1.56 25.52
CA THR A 616 13.12 -1.74 25.21
C THR A 616 13.46 -3.24 25.02
N TYR A 617 13.07 -4.09 25.97
CA TYR A 617 13.29 -5.53 25.88
C TYR A 617 12.57 -6.14 24.66
N ARG A 618 11.33 -5.72 24.40
CA ARG A 618 10.57 -6.11 23.23
C ARG A 618 11.28 -5.72 21.93
N SER A 619 11.72 -4.47 21.80
CA SER A 619 12.39 -3.96 20.60
C SER A 619 13.74 -4.65 20.36
N LEU A 620 14.48 -4.90 21.44
CA LEU A 620 15.74 -5.66 21.37
C LEU A 620 15.49 -7.12 20.97
N ALA A 621 14.43 -7.76 21.47
CA ALA A 621 14.06 -9.11 21.08
C ALA A 621 13.75 -9.20 19.57
N ILE A 622 12.99 -8.23 19.04
CA ILE A 622 12.67 -8.14 17.60
C ILE A 622 13.96 -7.97 16.77
N ALA A 623 14.86 -7.08 17.18
CA ALA A 623 16.13 -6.86 16.49
C ALA A 623 17.01 -8.14 16.51
N CYS A 624 17.13 -8.80 17.67
CA CYS A 624 17.90 -10.02 17.86
C CYS A 624 17.38 -11.16 16.99
N PHE A 625 16.06 -11.36 16.92
CA PHE A 625 15.48 -12.45 16.13
C PHE A 625 15.53 -12.16 14.63
N THR A 626 15.03 -10.99 14.23
CA THR A 626 14.75 -10.68 12.81
C THR A 626 16.02 -10.37 12.02
N HIS A 627 17.00 -9.68 12.64
CA HIS A 627 18.15 -9.15 11.89
C HIS A 627 19.50 -9.65 12.38
N LEU A 628 19.64 -10.01 13.66
CA LEU A 628 20.94 -10.34 14.26
C LEU A 628 21.15 -11.83 14.44
N ASN A 629 20.19 -12.67 14.07
CA ASN A 629 20.22 -14.12 14.21
C ASN A 629 20.55 -14.61 15.66
N ARG A 630 20.09 -13.86 16.67
CA ARG A 630 20.28 -14.16 18.11
C ARG A 630 18.95 -14.66 18.70
N LYS A 631 18.47 -15.80 18.20
CA LYS A 631 17.11 -16.30 18.46
C LYS A 631 16.84 -16.63 19.93
N ASP A 632 17.78 -17.35 20.60
CA ASP A 632 17.63 -17.73 22.01
C ASP A 632 17.65 -16.52 22.95
N GLU A 633 18.40 -15.48 22.59
CA GLU A 633 18.40 -14.21 23.32
C GLU A 633 17.08 -13.49 23.16
N ALA A 634 16.49 -13.50 21.96
CA ALA A 634 15.18 -12.89 21.70
C ALA A 634 14.07 -13.52 22.58
N VAL A 635 14.09 -14.83 22.77
CA VAL A 635 13.14 -15.52 23.66
C VAL A 635 13.25 -14.99 25.10
N LYS A 636 14.46 -14.94 25.66
CA LYS A 636 14.70 -14.45 27.04
C LYS A 636 14.28 -12.98 27.20
N LEU A 637 14.56 -12.17 26.19
CA LEU A 637 14.19 -10.75 26.19
C LEU A 637 12.67 -10.58 26.15
N MET A 638 11.98 -11.39 25.35
CA MET A 638 10.53 -11.36 25.25
C MET A 638 9.86 -11.86 26.54
N GLU A 639 10.40 -12.87 27.20
CA GLU A 639 9.98 -13.29 28.55
C GLU A 639 10.14 -12.17 29.58
N LYS A 640 11.26 -11.45 29.52
CA LYS A 640 11.49 -10.28 30.39
C LYS A 640 10.49 -9.17 30.09
N ALA A 641 10.24 -8.84 28.81
CA ALA A 641 9.23 -7.85 28.43
C ALA A 641 7.85 -8.22 29.00
N ARG A 642 7.45 -9.49 28.85
CA ARG A 642 6.17 -10.00 29.36
C ARG A 642 6.09 -9.95 30.90
N SER A 643 7.19 -10.22 31.60
CA SER A 643 7.24 -10.13 33.07
C SER A 643 7.04 -8.69 33.58
N LEU A 644 7.40 -7.69 32.78
CA LEU A 644 7.23 -6.26 33.10
C LEU A 644 5.86 -5.74 32.69
N ASN A 645 5.36 -6.18 31.53
CA ASN A 645 4.06 -5.79 31.02
C ASN A 645 3.45 -6.91 30.15
N CYS A 646 2.41 -7.54 30.67
CA CYS A 646 1.68 -8.61 29.98
C CYS A 646 0.50 -8.03 29.17
N SER A 647 0.76 -7.01 28.33
CA SER A 647 -0.26 -6.45 27.42
C SER A 647 -0.63 -7.46 26.33
N GLN A 648 -1.80 -7.27 25.71
CA GLN A 648 -2.25 -8.15 24.62
C GLN A 648 -1.30 -8.15 23.43
N GLN A 649 -0.63 -7.04 23.16
CA GLN A 649 0.41 -6.96 22.13
C GLN A 649 1.60 -7.88 22.47
N VAL A 650 2.10 -7.80 23.70
CA VAL A 650 3.24 -8.63 24.15
C VAL A 650 2.86 -10.12 24.20
N LEU A 651 1.62 -10.44 24.60
CA LEU A 651 1.10 -11.82 24.56
C LEU A 651 1.05 -12.37 23.13
N TYR A 652 0.49 -11.59 22.19
CA TYR A 652 0.42 -11.95 20.79
C TYR A 652 1.81 -12.19 20.19
N GLU A 653 2.72 -11.25 20.37
CA GLU A 653 4.09 -11.35 19.86
C GLU A 653 4.87 -12.51 20.50
N SER A 654 4.59 -12.82 21.76
CA SER A 654 5.16 -14.01 22.42
C SER A 654 4.65 -15.31 21.78
N ALA A 655 3.36 -15.38 21.44
CA ALA A 655 2.77 -16.53 20.76
C ALA A 655 3.38 -16.75 19.35
N ILE A 656 3.55 -15.65 18.58
CA ILE A 656 4.21 -15.70 17.28
C ILE A 656 5.67 -16.17 17.41
N LEU A 657 6.40 -15.62 18.37
CA LEU A 657 7.80 -16.03 18.60
C LEU A 657 7.91 -17.53 18.99
N MET A 658 6.97 -18.03 19.81
CA MET A 658 6.90 -19.45 20.14
C MET A 658 6.70 -20.33 18.91
N ASP A 659 5.81 -19.96 18.00
CA ASP A 659 5.61 -20.68 16.73
C ASP A 659 6.89 -20.68 15.87
N LEU A 660 7.54 -19.54 15.74
CA LEU A 660 8.78 -19.40 14.96
C LEU A 660 9.97 -20.18 15.59
N MET A 661 9.92 -20.41 16.89
CA MET A 661 10.89 -21.23 17.62
C MET A 661 10.51 -22.71 17.68
N GLY A 662 9.34 -23.10 17.15
CA GLY A 662 8.85 -24.47 17.16
C GLY A 662 8.45 -24.98 18.55
N ALA A 663 7.99 -24.10 19.43
CA ALA A 663 7.53 -24.46 20.77
C ALA A 663 6.29 -25.38 20.70
N PRO A 664 6.14 -26.36 21.62
CA PRO A 664 4.95 -27.20 21.67
C PRO A 664 3.67 -26.39 21.86
N ALA A 665 2.59 -26.78 21.17
CA ALA A 665 1.29 -26.10 21.27
C ALA A 665 0.76 -26.03 22.72
N ALA A 666 1.06 -27.04 23.56
CA ALA A 666 0.70 -27.06 24.97
C ALA A 666 1.32 -25.89 25.77
N GLU A 667 2.54 -25.46 25.43
CA GLU A 667 3.19 -24.32 26.09
C GLU A 667 2.50 -23.01 25.67
N LYS A 668 2.11 -22.88 24.39
CA LYS A 668 1.34 -21.71 23.91
C LYS A 668 -0.04 -21.66 24.55
N ILE A 669 -0.71 -22.80 24.73
CA ILE A 669 -1.97 -22.88 25.48
C ILE A 669 -1.77 -22.40 26.92
N ALA A 670 -0.74 -22.89 27.60
CA ALA A 670 -0.42 -22.48 28.97
C ALA A 670 -0.11 -20.98 29.09
N LEU A 671 0.40 -20.36 28.06
CA LEU A 671 0.63 -18.92 27.99
C LEU A 671 -0.68 -18.14 27.81
N LEU A 672 -1.53 -18.55 26.85
CA LEU A 672 -2.65 -17.73 26.38
C LEU A 672 -3.97 -18.02 27.14
N GLU A 673 -4.27 -19.29 27.48
CA GLU A 673 -5.55 -19.71 28.08
C GLU A 673 -5.89 -18.96 29.40
N PRO A 674 -4.94 -18.67 30.33
CA PRO A 674 -5.23 -17.88 31.53
C PRO A 674 -5.73 -16.46 31.27
N HIS A 675 -5.47 -15.91 30.10
CA HIS A 675 -5.83 -14.56 29.72
C HIS A 675 -7.04 -14.50 28.78
N ALA A 676 -7.58 -15.65 28.32
CA ALA A 676 -8.59 -15.71 27.28
C ALA A 676 -9.88 -14.95 27.59
N SER A 677 -10.31 -14.89 28.88
CA SER A 677 -11.49 -14.12 29.29
C SER A 677 -11.36 -12.61 29.11
N ASN A 678 -10.12 -12.11 28.96
CA ASN A 678 -9.81 -10.69 28.82
C ASN A 678 -9.37 -10.31 27.40
N PHE A 679 -9.41 -11.22 26.44
CA PHE A 679 -9.02 -10.90 25.07
C PHE A 679 -9.95 -9.86 24.46
N ARG A 680 -9.35 -8.86 23.81
CA ARG A 680 -10.01 -7.82 23.01
C ARG A 680 -9.49 -7.77 21.57
N ARG A 681 -8.38 -8.47 21.31
CA ARG A 681 -7.75 -8.57 19.98
C ARG A 681 -8.18 -9.89 19.35
N ASP A 682 -8.72 -9.82 18.16
CA ASP A 682 -9.18 -10.99 17.39
C ASP A 682 -8.04 -11.96 17.10
N ASP A 683 -6.83 -11.48 16.86
CA ASP A 683 -5.64 -12.29 16.57
C ASP A 683 -5.24 -13.18 17.76
N LEU A 684 -5.46 -12.77 19.01
CA LEU A 684 -5.23 -13.62 20.18
C LEU A 684 -6.21 -14.79 20.28
N PHE A 685 -7.48 -14.59 19.90
CA PHE A 685 -8.45 -15.69 19.78
C PHE A 685 -8.00 -16.68 18.73
N VAL A 686 -7.51 -16.19 17.58
CA VAL A 686 -7.00 -17.03 16.49
C VAL A 686 -5.78 -17.84 16.95
N GLU A 687 -4.80 -17.20 17.61
CA GLU A 687 -3.61 -17.89 18.09
C GLU A 687 -3.89 -18.95 19.15
N LEU A 688 -4.86 -18.71 20.05
CA LEU A 688 -5.26 -19.72 21.03
C LEU A 688 -6.04 -20.85 20.37
N ALA A 689 -6.97 -20.55 19.43
CA ALA A 689 -7.71 -21.57 18.68
C ALA A 689 -6.75 -22.44 17.84
N LYS A 690 -5.74 -21.82 17.21
CA LYS A 690 -4.68 -22.52 16.49
C LYS A 690 -3.92 -23.47 17.42
N ALA A 691 -3.53 -23.00 18.61
CA ALA A 691 -2.84 -23.85 19.60
C ALA A 691 -3.71 -25.02 20.05
N TYR A 692 -4.99 -24.83 20.28
CA TYR A 692 -5.91 -25.93 20.58
C TYR A 692 -5.99 -26.94 19.44
N ASN A 693 -6.15 -26.48 18.20
CA ASN A 693 -6.18 -27.35 17.01
C ASN A 693 -4.86 -28.14 16.85
N GLN A 694 -3.72 -27.50 17.06
CA GLN A 694 -2.39 -28.14 17.02
C GLN A 694 -2.18 -29.12 18.17
N ASN A 695 -2.89 -28.96 19.27
CA ASN A 695 -2.85 -29.89 20.42
C ASN A 695 -4.01 -30.91 20.40
N PHE A 696 -4.68 -31.09 19.24
CA PHE A 696 -5.81 -32.01 19.06
C PHE A 696 -6.97 -31.79 20.05
N GLN A 697 -7.29 -30.53 20.33
CA GLN A 697 -8.43 -30.10 21.15
C GLN A 697 -9.45 -29.29 20.33
N PRO A 698 -9.98 -29.84 19.23
CA PRO A 698 -10.81 -29.06 18.29
C PRO A 698 -12.11 -28.55 18.91
N GLU A 699 -12.67 -29.24 19.92
CA GLU A 699 -13.87 -28.79 20.62
C GLU A 699 -13.63 -27.48 21.38
N LYS A 700 -12.44 -27.33 22.03
CA LYS A 700 -12.07 -26.09 22.69
C LYS A 700 -11.86 -24.97 21.68
N ALA A 701 -11.23 -25.26 20.53
CA ALA A 701 -11.07 -24.28 19.46
C ALA A 701 -12.41 -23.76 18.96
N LEU A 702 -13.37 -24.66 18.69
CA LEU A 702 -14.72 -24.30 18.27
C LEU A 702 -15.45 -23.49 19.34
N GLN A 703 -15.41 -23.94 20.61
CA GLN A 703 -16.01 -23.20 21.70
C GLN A 703 -15.51 -21.78 21.81
N LEU A 704 -14.18 -21.59 21.69
CA LEU A 704 -13.54 -20.27 21.74
C LEU A 704 -13.99 -19.40 20.57
N LEU A 705 -13.89 -19.90 19.34
CA LEU A 705 -14.24 -19.15 18.12
C LEU A 705 -15.73 -18.77 18.08
N LEU A 706 -16.62 -19.68 18.51
CA LEU A 706 -18.07 -19.42 18.50
C LEU A 706 -18.55 -18.55 19.65
N SER A 707 -17.70 -18.31 20.67
CA SER A 707 -18.02 -17.43 21.80
C SER A 707 -17.77 -15.94 21.51
N HIS A 708 -17.15 -15.60 20.37
CA HIS A 708 -16.75 -14.25 20.03
C HIS A 708 -17.36 -13.80 18.68
N VAL A 709 -17.57 -12.50 18.53
CA VAL A 709 -17.97 -11.87 17.25
C VAL A 709 -16.75 -11.17 16.70
N PHE A 710 -16.22 -11.73 15.62
CA PHE A 710 -15.04 -11.20 14.96
C PHE A 710 -15.41 -10.08 13.99
N VAL A 711 -14.49 -9.14 13.82
CA VAL A 711 -14.60 -8.06 12.83
C VAL A 711 -13.80 -8.43 11.59
N ALA A 712 -14.39 -8.23 10.40
CA ALA A 712 -13.67 -8.44 9.15
C ALA A 712 -12.44 -7.51 9.10
N CYS A 713 -11.28 -8.07 8.75
CA CYS A 713 -10.00 -7.37 8.70
C CYS A 713 -9.28 -7.73 7.41
N GLU A 714 -8.93 -6.73 6.61
CA GLU A 714 -8.16 -6.93 5.39
C GLU A 714 -6.80 -7.57 5.71
N GLY A 715 -6.49 -8.65 5.00
CA GLY A 715 -5.28 -9.45 5.23
C GLY A 715 -5.41 -10.51 6.34
N GLY A 716 -6.47 -10.52 7.11
CA GLY A 716 -6.79 -11.51 8.15
C GLY A 716 -7.97 -12.42 7.83
N GLU A 717 -8.58 -12.27 6.66
CA GLU A 717 -9.89 -12.84 6.29
C GLU A 717 -9.94 -14.36 6.37
N HIS A 718 -8.80 -15.02 6.23
CA HIS A 718 -8.76 -16.49 6.23
C HIS A 718 -8.41 -17.11 7.57
N ALA A 719 -7.71 -16.38 8.43
CA ALA A 719 -7.13 -16.95 9.64
C ALA A 719 -8.18 -17.57 10.57
N ILE A 720 -9.32 -16.90 10.75
CA ILE A 720 -10.41 -17.35 11.62
C ILE A 720 -11.15 -18.53 10.98
N ALA A 721 -11.52 -18.40 9.69
CA ALA A 721 -12.22 -19.43 8.94
C ALA A 721 -11.41 -20.73 8.87
N ASP A 722 -10.10 -20.62 8.63
CA ASP A 722 -9.20 -21.77 8.53
C ASP A 722 -9.15 -22.55 9.87
N GLN A 723 -9.10 -21.86 11.02
CA GLN A 723 -9.13 -22.52 12.33
C GLN A 723 -10.46 -23.21 12.60
N TYR A 724 -11.58 -22.57 12.27
CA TYR A 724 -12.91 -23.12 12.41
C TYR A 724 -13.11 -24.37 11.54
N MET A 725 -12.79 -24.26 10.26
CA MET A 725 -12.90 -25.37 9.30
C MET A 725 -12.01 -26.55 9.71
N TYR A 726 -10.78 -26.26 10.12
CA TYR A 726 -9.82 -27.29 10.51
C TYR A 726 -10.25 -28.03 11.79
N ALA A 727 -10.86 -27.35 12.76
CA ALA A 727 -11.41 -28.00 13.95
C ALA A 727 -12.52 -29.00 13.59
N TRP A 728 -13.48 -28.64 12.74
CA TRP A 728 -14.50 -29.55 12.24
C TRP A 728 -13.90 -30.69 11.41
N PHE A 729 -12.87 -30.40 10.61
CA PHE A 729 -12.15 -31.43 9.85
C PHE A 729 -11.56 -32.51 10.78
N GLN A 730 -10.88 -32.13 11.86
CA GLN A 730 -10.31 -33.07 12.81
C GLN A 730 -11.40 -33.99 13.42
N LEU A 731 -12.52 -33.41 13.83
CA LEU A 731 -13.65 -34.15 14.35
C LEU A 731 -14.26 -35.10 13.29
N GLY A 732 -14.39 -34.63 12.05
CA GLY A 732 -14.83 -35.43 10.91
C GLY A 732 -13.90 -36.60 10.65
N MET A 733 -12.61 -36.40 10.65
CA MET A 733 -11.60 -37.45 10.43
C MET A 733 -11.60 -38.47 11.57
N ALA A 734 -11.84 -38.07 12.81
CA ALA A 734 -12.01 -38.98 13.94
C ALA A 734 -13.25 -39.87 13.73
N LYS A 735 -14.39 -39.34 13.23
CA LYS A 735 -15.57 -40.08 12.84
C LYS A 735 -15.30 -41.08 11.71
N LYS A 736 -14.57 -40.61 10.67
CA LYS A 736 -14.15 -41.46 9.54
C LYS A 736 -13.29 -42.64 10.02
N ALA A 737 -12.32 -42.40 10.91
CA ALA A 737 -11.49 -43.45 11.49
C ALA A 737 -12.30 -44.49 12.30
N ALA A 738 -13.41 -44.09 12.92
CA ALA A 738 -14.35 -44.97 13.62
C ALA A 738 -15.37 -45.69 12.69
N GLY A 739 -15.32 -45.45 11.37
CA GLY A 739 -16.25 -46.00 10.40
C GLY A 739 -17.62 -45.31 10.36
N ASP A 740 -17.77 -44.17 11.09
CA ASP A 740 -18.99 -43.36 11.09
C ASP A 740 -18.99 -42.37 9.92
N TRP A 741 -19.26 -42.89 8.70
CA TRP A 741 -19.21 -42.12 7.47
C TRP A 741 -20.29 -41.02 7.40
N ALA A 742 -21.50 -41.30 7.95
CA ALA A 742 -22.56 -40.31 8.00
C ALA A 742 -22.20 -39.15 8.94
N GLY A 743 -21.67 -39.47 10.14
CA GLY A 743 -21.21 -38.46 11.08
C GLY A 743 -20.03 -37.65 10.55
N CYS A 744 -19.11 -38.29 9.79
CA CYS A 744 -18.02 -37.60 9.13
C CYS A 744 -18.56 -36.58 8.11
N TYR A 745 -19.47 -36.99 7.23
CA TYR A 745 -20.09 -36.12 6.22
C TYR A 745 -20.74 -34.89 6.85
N GLU A 746 -21.57 -35.09 7.90
CA GLU A 746 -22.24 -34.00 8.62
C GLU A 746 -21.26 -32.99 9.20
N LEU A 747 -20.13 -33.45 9.78
CA LEU A 747 -19.13 -32.54 10.37
C LEU A 747 -18.34 -31.80 9.30
N LEU A 748 -18.07 -32.42 8.15
CA LEU A 748 -17.43 -31.72 7.03
C LEU A 748 -18.36 -30.70 6.38
N GLU A 749 -19.68 -30.97 6.34
CA GLU A 749 -20.67 -29.99 5.89
C GLU A 749 -20.72 -28.76 6.84
N LYS A 750 -20.65 -28.99 8.16
CA LYS A 750 -20.52 -27.91 9.16
C LYS A 750 -19.25 -27.09 8.96
N ALA A 751 -18.14 -27.72 8.60
CA ALA A 751 -16.89 -27.01 8.27
C ALA A 751 -17.07 -26.02 7.12
N LEU A 752 -17.90 -26.36 6.14
CA LEU A 752 -18.15 -25.52 4.96
C LEU A 752 -19.25 -24.46 5.17
N THR A 753 -19.87 -24.46 6.35
CA THR A 753 -20.95 -23.52 6.71
C THR A 753 -20.44 -22.55 7.78
N LEU A 754 -19.96 -21.38 7.34
CA LEU A 754 -19.39 -20.40 8.24
C LEU A 754 -20.48 -19.55 8.92
N PRO A 755 -20.51 -19.47 10.25
CA PRO A 755 -21.36 -18.54 10.98
C PRO A 755 -20.96 -17.08 10.71
N LYS A 756 -21.94 -16.19 10.66
CA LYS A 756 -21.70 -14.74 10.46
C LYS A 756 -20.82 -14.14 11.58
N SER A 757 -20.89 -14.67 12.80
CA SER A 757 -20.08 -14.21 13.93
C SER A 757 -18.56 -14.34 13.71
N LEU A 758 -18.14 -15.16 12.74
CA LEU A 758 -16.71 -15.28 12.43
C LEU A 758 -16.15 -14.07 11.66
N GLY A 759 -16.99 -13.15 11.16
CA GLY A 759 -16.54 -11.99 10.42
C GLY A 759 -15.67 -12.32 9.20
N SER A 760 -15.80 -13.54 8.67
CA SER A 760 -14.93 -14.10 7.66
C SER A 760 -15.72 -14.90 6.64
N GLY A 761 -15.21 -14.99 5.42
CA GLY A 761 -15.76 -15.78 4.34
C GLY A 761 -14.70 -16.64 3.66
N ILE A 762 -15.09 -17.47 2.72
CA ILE A 762 -14.17 -18.28 1.94
C ILE A 762 -14.02 -17.68 0.55
N TRP A 763 -12.86 -17.16 0.25
CA TRP A 763 -12.53 -16.46 -1.00
C TRP A 763 -12.33 -17.40 -2.17
N ASN A 764 -11.94 -18.65 -1.89
CA ASN A 764 -11.45 -19.54 -2.92
C ASN A 764 -12.10 -20.91 -2.80
N ARG A 765 -12.82 -21.31 -3.86
CA ARG A 765 -13.48 -22.62 -3.96
C ARG A 765 -12.55 -23.79 -3.68
N CYS A 766 -11.28 -23.64 -3.96
CA CYS A 766 -10.34 -24.74 -3.79
C CYS A 766 -9.92 -24.97 -2.33
N LYS A 767 -10.13 -24.02 -1.43
CA LYS A 767 -10.03 -24.29 0.01
C LYS A 767 -11.06 -25.33 0.48
N TYR A 768 -12.16 -25.51 -0.27
CA TYR A 768 -13.15 -26.55 -0.01
C TYR A 768 -12.74 -27.94 -0.50
N VAL A 769 -11.79 -28.01 -1.45
CA VAL A 769 -11.45 -29.27 -2.13
C VAL A 769 -11.07 -30.40 -1.18
N PRO A 770 -10.20 -30.21 -0.16
CA PRO A 770 -9.90 -31.29 0.78
C PRO A 770 -11.14 -31.81 1.51
N TYR A 771 -12.02 -30.91 1.92
CA TYR A 771 -13.26 -31.24 2.61
C TYR A 771 -14.23 -31.97 1.67
N GLN A 772 -14.48 -31.43 0.49
CA GLN A 772 -15.35 -32.00 -0.53
C GLN A 772 -14.88 -33.37 -1.00
N PHE A 773 -13.58 -33.56 -1.15
CA PHE A 773 -13.03 -34.87 -1.47
C PHE A 773 -13.40 -35.91 -0.40
N HIS A 774 -13.20 -35.60 0.87
CA HIS A 774 -13.55 -36.51 1.96
C HIS A 774 -15.07 -36.68 2.12
N MET A 775 -15.89 -35.67 1.79
CA MET A 775 -17.35 -35.82 1.71
C MET A 775 -17.75 -36.81 0.61
N ALA A 776 -17.12 -36.77 -0.55
CA ALA A 776 -17.36 -37.71 -1.63
C ALA A 776 -16.96 -39.14 -1.24
N GLU A 777 -15.85 -39.33 -0.54
CA GLU A 777 -15.49 -40.64 0.03
C GLU A 777 -16.59 -41.15 1.00
N CYS A 778 -17.12 -40.29 1.88
CA CYS A 778 -18.23 -40.65 2.78
C CYS A 778 -19.47 -41.09 2.02
N LEU A 779 -19.86 -40.33 0.98
CA LEU A 779 -21.01 -40.66 0.11
C LEU A 779 -20.83 -42.02 -0.57
N GLU A 780 -19.64 -42.32 -1.07
CA GLU A 780 -19.32 -43.60 -1.70
C GLU A 780 -19.48 -44.75 -0.70
N HIS A 781 -18.96 -44.62 0.53
CA HIS A 781 -19.13 -45.63 1.58
C HIS A 781 -20.55 -45.75 2.10
N MET A 782 -21.39 -44.71 1.97
CA MET A 782 -22.83 -44.75 2.26
C MET A 782 -23.67 -45.30 1.09
N GLY A 783 -23.04 -45.72 -0.02
CA GLY A 783 -23.70 -46.27 -1.20
C GLY A 783 -24.27 -45.21 -2.17
N LYS A 784 -24.06 -43.93 -1.94
CA LYS A 784 -24.49 -42.79 -2.78
C LYS A 784 -23.47 -42.49 -3.88
N LYS A 785 -23.23 -43.49 -4.76
CA LYS A 785 -22.15 -43.43 -5.75
C LYS A 785 -22.28 -42.31 -6.77
N GLU A 786 -23.51 -41.99 -7.21
CA GLU A 786 -23.75 -40.93 -8.19
C GLU A 786 -23.37 -39.54 -7.64
N ASP A 787 -23.76 -39.28 -6.39
CA ASP A 787 -23.47 -38.04 -5.70
C ASP A 787 -21.93 -37.88 -5.50
N ALA A 788 -21.26 -38.99 -5.08
CA ALA A 788 -19.80 -38.99 -4.93
C ALA A 788 -19.09 -38.70 -6.27
N GLN A 789 -19.50 -39.36 -7.35
CA GLN A 789 -18.95 -39.15 -8.68
C GLN A 789 -19.19 -37.73 -9.20
N SER A 790 -20.30 -37.10 -8.86
CA SER A 790 -20.57 -35.70 -9.20
C SER A 790 -19.54 -34.76 -8.57
N ILE A 791 -19.22 -34.95 -7.28
CA ILE A 791 -18.21 -34.15 -6.56
C ILE A 791 -16.83 -34.44 -7.13
N TYR A 792 -16.45 -35.71 -7.40
CA TYR A 792 -15.15 -36.01 -8.00
C TYR A 792 -14.97 -35.35 -9.36
N ARG A 793 -16.00 -35.35 -10.24
CA ARG A 793 -15.92 -34.63 -11.53
C ARG A 793 -15.80 -33.14 -11.33
N MET A 794 -16.58 -32.55 -10.43
CA MET A 794 -16.49 -31.13 -10.12
C MET A 794 -15.05 -30.71 -9.70
N ILE A 795 -14.40 -31.51 -8.83
CA ILE A 795 -13.01 -31.24 -8.39
C ILE A 795 -12.03 -31.41 -9.56
N LEU A 796 -12.23 -32.46 -10.38
CA LEU A 796 -11.36 -32.79 -11.51
C LEU A 796 -11.39 -31.71 -12.62
N ASP A 797 -12.51 -31.01 -12.74
CA ASP A 797 -12.73 -29.99 -13.76
C ASP A 797 -12.35 -28.55 -13.28
N ILE A 798 -11.84 -28.40 -12.05
CA ILE A 798 -11.34 -27.12 -11.58
C ILE A 798 -10.06 -26.77 -12.35
N GLU A 799 -10.12 -25.69 -13.14
CA GLU A 799 -8.94 -25.09 -13.79
C GLU A 799 -8.46 -23.91 -12.95
N VAL A 800 -7.15 -23.86 -12.75
CA VAL A 800 -6.50 -22.81 -11.95
C VAL A 800 -5.48 -22.09 -12.81
N GLU A 801 -5.68 -20.79 -12.99
CA GLU A 801 -4.68 -19.94 -13.59
C GLU A 801 -3.56 -19.53 -12.58
N PHE A 802 -2.45 -19.02 -13.11
CA PHE A 802 -1.18 -18.82 -12.42
C PHE A 802 -1.26 -18.05 -11.08
N PHE A 803 -2.25 -17.18 -10.88
CA PHE A 803 -2.34 -16.30 -9.71
C PHE A 803 -3.16 -16.84 -8.53
N SER A 804 -4.14 -17.66 -8.79
CA SER A 804 -4.85 -18.40 -7.74
C SER A 804 -3.97 -19.45 -7.07
N ASN A 805 -2.76 -19.68 -7.61
CA ASN A 805 -1.83 -20.70 -7.16
C ASN A 805 -1.26 -20.50 -5.75
N MET A 806 -1.32 -19.31 -5.16
CA MET A 806 -0.82 -19.11 -3.80
C MET A 806 -1.60 -19.92 -2.74
N HIS A 807 -2.85 -20.32 -3.05
CA HIS A 807 -3.72 -21.01 -2.11
C HIS A 807 -4.15 -22.42 -2.56
N LEU A 808 -3.64 -22.94 -3.70
CA LEU A 808 -4.24 -24.11 -4.35
C LEU A 808 -3.26 -25.14 -4.87
N ARG A 809 -2.02 -25.06 -4.48
CA ARG A 809 -1.00 -25.94 -5.05
C ARG A 809 -1.19 -27.42 -4.69
N GLU A 810 -2.00 -27.75 -3.69
CA GLU A 810 -2.39 -29.11 -3.37
C GLU A 810 -3.56 -29.67 -4.22
N LEU A 811 -4.25 -28.81 -4.97
CA LEU A 811 -5.34 -29.21 -5.86
C LEU A 811 -4.98 -30.38 -6.79
N PRO A 812 -3.79 -30.41 -7.47
CA PRO A 812 -3.42 -31.53 -8.30
C PRO A 812 -3.41 -32.88 -7.58
N TYR A 813 -3.08 -32.90 -6.29
CA TYR A 813 -3.15 -34.14 -5.48
C TYR A 813 -4.57 -34.65 -5.38
N TYR A 814 -5.54 -33.81 -5.03
CA TYR A 814 -6.94 -34.21 -4.93
C TYR A 814 -7.55 -34.50 -6.28
N GLN A 815 -7.18 -33.79 -7.35
CA GLN A 815 -7.59 -34.10 -8.71
C GLN A 815 -7.10 -35.47 -9.18
N ALA A 816 -5.89 -35.87 -8.81
CA ALA A 816 -5.37 -37.19 -9.11
C ALA A 816 -6.18 -38.28 -8.38
N LEU A 817 -6.46 -38.09 -7.09
CA LEU A 817 -7.32 -39.00 -6.31
C LEU A 817 -8.73 -39.11 -6.90
N CYS A 818 -9.35 -37.99 -7.29
CA CYS A 818 -10.63 -37.97 -7.95
C CYS A 818 -10.60 -38.71 -9.29
N ALA A 819 -9.55 -38.53 -10.09
CA ALA A 819 -9.38 -39.26 -11.36
C ALA A 819 -9.27 -40.77 -11.14
N GLU A 820 -8.55 -41.21 -10.11
CA GLU A 820 -8.50 -42.63 -9.73
C GLU A 820 -9.88 -43.17 -9.33
N ALA A 821 -10.61 -42.45 -8.46
CA ALA A 821 -11.95 -42.80 -8.04
C ALA A 821 -12.95 -42.92 -9.21
N LEU A 822 -12.72 -42.14 -10.30
CA LEU A 822 -13.48 -42.19 -11.54
C LEU A 822 -12.95 -43.22 -12.54
N GLY A 823 -11.91 -44.01 -12.21
CA GLY A 823 -11.29 -45.00 -13.11
C GLY A 823 -10.37 -44.44 -14.19
N LEU A 824 -9.95 -43.16 -14.07
CA LEU A 824 -9.11 -42.44 -15.04
C LEU A 824 -7.63 -42.49 -14.67
N GLN A 825 -7.06 -43.69 -14.48
CA GLN A 825 -5.71 -43.90 -13.95
C GLN A 825 -4.60 -43.12 -14.70
N GLN A 826 -4.67 -43.13 -16.05
CA GLN A 826 -3.66 -42.42 -16.87
C GLN A 826 -3.71 -40.90 -16.64
N LYS A 827 -4.93 -40.33 -16.47
CA LYS A 827 -5.11 -38.91 -16.16
C LYS A 827 -4.54 -38.60 -14.77
N ALA A 828 -4.81 -39.45 -13.77
CA ALA A 828 -4.28 -39.30 -12.43
C ALA A 828 -2.75 -39.30 -12.39
N TRP A 829 -2.14 -40.27 -13.06
CA TRP A 829 -0.69 -40.36 -13.17
C TRP A 829 -0.07 -39.13 -13.86
N ASN A 830 -0.67 -38.66 -14.94
CA ASN A 830 -0.20 -37.47 -15.67
C ASN A 830 -0.23 -36.22 -14.78
N ILE A 831 -1.32 -36.04 -14.01
CA ILE A 831 -1.47 -34.91 -13.08
C ILE A 831 -0.35 -34.96 -12.02
N MET A 832 -0.15 -36.11 -11.38
CA MET A 832 0.87 -36.24 -10.32
C MET A 832 2.29 -36.15 -10.85
N ALA A 833 2.56 -36.68 -12.03
CA ALA A 833 3.89 -36.58 -12.67
C ALA A 833 4.26 -35.12 -13.00
N ARG A 834 3.28 -34.35 -13.47
CA ARG A 834 3.44 -32.91 -13.72
C ARG A 834 3.66 -32.16 -12.40
N ALA A 835 2.80 -32.38 -11.41
CA ALA A 835 2.89 -31.74 -10.10
C ALA A 835 4.23 -32.03 -9.41
N LYS A 836 4.69 -33.29 -9.40
CA LYS A 836 6.00 -33.68 -8.85
C LYS A 836 7.14 -32.92 -9.49
N ARG A 837 7.17 -32.80 -10.83
CA ARG A 837 8.20 -32.05 -11.56
C ARG A 837 8.18 -30.59 -11.19
N ASP A 838 7.00 -29.98 -11.22
CA ASP A 838 6.85 -28.54 -10.95
C ASP A 838 7.18 -28.20 -9.48
N TRP A 839 6.76 -29.03 -8.54
CA TRP A 839 7.06 -28.84 -7.11
C TRP A 839 8.53 -29.09 -6.76
N SER A 840 9.16 -30.08 -7.41
CA SER A 840 10.60 -30.31 -7.22
C SER A 840 11.44 -29.18 -7.78
N PHE A 841 11.04 -28.59 -8.92
CA PHE A 841 11.70 -27.44 -9.52
C PHE A 841 11.65 -26.21 -8.64
N ASN A 842 10.51 -25.97 -7.95
CA ASN A 842 10.30 -24.80 -7.13
C ASN A 842 10.81 -24.93 -5.68
N LEU A 843 11.22 -26.13 -5.24
CA LEU A 843 11.65 -26.39 -3.86
C LEU A 843 12.80 -25.46 -3.40
N ASP A 844 13.80 -25.28 -4.26
CA ASP A 844 15.01 -24.51 -3.98
C ASP A 844 15.11 -23.22 -4.80
N ARG A 845 14.01 -22.85 -5.53
CA ARG A 845 13.99 -21.63 -6.32
C ARG A 845 14.01 -20.42 -5.40
N LYS A 846 14.85 -19.45 -5.72
CA LYS A 846 14.84 -18.12 -5.11
C LYS A 846 14.00 -17.19 -5.98
N ASP A 847 13.19 -16.38 -5.38
CA ASP A 847 12.48 -15.26 -6.01
C ASP A 847 12.36 -14.10 -5.02
N ASN A 848 11.98 -12.94 -5.50
CA ASN A 848 11.78 -11.76 -4.65
C ASN A 848 10.46 -11.80 -3.87
N GLY A 849 9.72 -12.91 -3.90
CA GLY A 849 8.41 -13.00 -3.29
C GLY A 849 7.35 -12.23 -4.07
N PHE A 850 6.20 -12.10 -3.42
CA PHE A 850 5.05 -11.42 -3.97
C PHE A 850 4.91 -10.03 -3.33
N PHE A 851 4.70 -9.00 -4.15
CA PHE A 851 4.40 -7.66 -3.65
C PHE A 851 2.94 -7.60 -3.19
N SER A 852 2.70 -7.17 -1.96
CA SER A 852 1.36 -6.87 -1.44
C SER A 852 1.13 -5.36 -1.44
N THR A 853 -0.06 -4.93 -1.86
CA THR A 853 -0.49 -3.54 -1.75
C THR A 853 -0.77 -3.13 -0.31
N THR A 854 -1.05 -4.12 0.56
CA THR A 854 -1.29 -3.92 1.99
C THR A 854 -0.04 -4.31 2.76
N PRO A 855 0.69 -3.37 3.36
CA PRO A 855 1.87 -3.71 4.15
C PRO A 855 1.46 -4.39 5.45
N PHE A 856 1.99 -5.58 5.69
CA PHE A 856 1.86 -6.26 6.98
C PHE A 856 3.02 -5.91 7.88
N PHE A 857 2.73 -5.36 9.06
CA PHE A 857 3.73 -5.12 10.08
C PHE A 857 3.97 -6.41 10.87
N ILE A 858 5.05 -7.11 10.54
CA ILE A 858 5.45 -8.34 11.20
C ILE A 858 6.54 -7.99 12.22
N SER A 859 6.26 -8.24 13.51
CA SER A 859 7.23 -7.98 14.57
C SER A 859 8.44 -8.90 14.47
N PHE A 860 8.19 -10.21 14.31
CA PHE A 860 9.24 -11.21 14.12
C PHE A 860 9.16 -11.77 12.70
N ALA A 861 10.18 -11.51 11.89
CA ALA A 861 10.28 -12.02 10.53
C ALA A 861 11.36 -13.07 10.41
N GLN A 862 11.07 -14.11 9.62
CA GLN A 862 12.08 -15.09 9.20
C GLN A 862 12.28 -15.04 7.68
N ASP A 863 13.36 -15.65 7.19
CA ASP A 863 13.61 -15.74 5.76
C ASP A 863 12.42 -16.40 5.04
N PRO A 864 11.76 -15.70 4.09
CA PRO A 864 10.63 -16.26 3.32
C PRO A 864 10.96 -17.58 2.61
N ALA A 865 12.23 -17.82 2.31
CA ALA A 865 12.69 -19.09 1.72
C ALA A 865 12.41 -20.29 2.62
N ILE A 866 12.40 -20.13 3.96
CA ILE A 866 12.08 -21.20 4.92
C ILE A 866 10.62 -21.62 4.77
N ALA A 867 9.69 -20.67 4.82
CA ALA A 867 8.26 -20.95 4.68
C ALA A 867 7.93 -21.54 3.30
N ARG A 868 8.56 -21.01 2.24
CA ARG A 868 8.38 -21.55 0.88
C ARG A 868 8.92 -22.97 0.76
N ARG A 869 10.13 -23.25 1.26
CA ARG A 869 10.70 -24.60 1.25
C ARG A 869 9.80 -25.57 2.02
N ALA A 870 9.35 -25.19 3.21
CA ALA A 870 8.40 -25.96 3.99
C ALA A 870 7.13 -26.28 3.19
N TYR A 871 6.58 -25.32 2.49
CA TYR A 871 5.40 -25.51 1.66
C TYR A 871 5.63 -26.53 0.52
N TYR A 872 6.73 -26.45 -0.20
CA TYR A 872 7.04 -27.44 -1.24
C TYR A 872 7.39 -28.81 -0.67
N GLN A 873 7.97 -28.89 0.53
CA GLN A 873 8.16 -30.17 1.24
C GLN A 873 6.82 -30.83 1.58
N TYR A 874 5.82 -30.02 2.00
CA TYR A 874 4.46 -30.51 2.21
C TYR A 874 3.87 -31.11 0.91
N LEU A 875 3.96 -30.39 -0.20
CA LEU A 875 3.44 -30.84 -1.50
C LEU A 875 4.15 -32.11 -1.99
N LEU A 876 5.46 -32.19 -1.82
CA LEU A 876 6.24 -33.38 -2.15
C LEU A 876 5.91 -34.55 -1.19
N GLY A 877 5.53 -34.26 0.04
CA GLY A 877 4.98 -35.24 0.99
C GLY A 877 3.68 -35.85 0.45
N LEU A 878 2.78 -35.03 -0.13
CA LEU A 878 1.55 -35.52 -0.79
C LEU A 878 1.88 -36.40 -2.01
N VAL A 879 2.92 -36.08 -2.79
CA VAL A 879 3.40 -36.96 -3.88
C VAL A 879 3.82 -38.33 -3.33
N LYS A 880 4.61 -38.32 -2.24
CA LYS A 880 5.06 -39.58 -1.62
C LYS A 880 3.91 -40.41 -1.03
N LEU A 881 2.92 -39.72 -0.48
CA LEU A 881 1.70 -40.36 0.01
C LEU A 881 0.92 -41.01 -1.16
N TYR A 882 0.81 -40.34 -2.29
CA TYR A 882 0.20 -40.88 -3.53
C TYR A 882 0.98 -42.08 -4.09
N GLU A 883 2.30 -42.02 -4.06
CA GLU A 883 3.19 -43.12 -4.47
C GLU A 883 3.18 -44.33 -3.50
N GLY A 884 2.50 -44.22 -2.35
CA GLY A 884 2.44 -45.26 -1.32
C GLY A 884 3.63 -45.30 -0.35
N ASP A 885 4.60 -44.36 -0.50
CA ASP A 885 5.80 -44.24 0.38
C ASP A 885 5.46 -43.42 1.62
N ARG A 886 4.72 -44.05 2.54
CA ARG A 886 4.19 -43.39 3.75
C ARG A 886 5.30 -42.88 4.68
N GLU A 887 6.40 -43.61 4.83
CA GLU A 887 7.49 -43.20 5.74
C GLU A 887 8.19 -41.94 5.23
N ARG A 888 8.48 -41.90 3.93
CA ARG A 888 9.07 -40.68 3.36
C ARG A 888 8.08 -39.52 3.34
N ALA A 889 6.80 -39.78 3.14
CA ALA A 889 5.75 -38.75 3.23
C ALA A 889 5.71 -38.13 4.64
N LYS A 890 5.66 -38.96 5.71
CA LYS A 890 5.69 -38.49 7.11
C LYS A 890 6.94 -37.69 7.42
N ALA A 891 8.10 -38.11 6.94
CA ALA A 891 9.34 -37.35 7.14
C ALA A 891 9.25 -35.96 6.52
N LEU A 892 8.75 -35.86 5.27
CA LEU A 892 8.58 -34.57 4.58
C LEU A 892 7.53 -33.68 5.27
N PHE A 893 6.43 -34.23 5.77
CA PHE A 893 5.43 -33.48 6.52
C PHE A 893 6.00 -32.94 7.85
N ARG A 894 6.82 -33.70 8.57
CA ARG A 894 7.49 -33.22 9.78
C ARG A 894 8.51 -32.12 9.48
N GLU A 895 9.33 -32.31 8.44
CA GLU A 895 10.27 -31.28 7.97
C GLU A 895 9.55 -29.98 7.59
N SER A 896 8.43 -30.11 6.87
CA SER A 896 7.58 -28.98 6.47
C SER A 896 6.97 -28.28 7.68
N TYR A 897 6.40 -29.03 8.61
CA TYR A 897 5.74 -28.47 9.80
C TYR A 897 6.75 -27.73 10.69
N ALA A 898 7.98 -28.23 10.81
CA ALA A 898 9.05 -27.56 11.53
C ALA A 898 9.48 -26.23 10.89
N GLY A 899 9.32 -26.08 9.57
CA GLY A 899 9.60 -24.83 8.85
C GLY A 899 8.43 -23.85 8.79
N ASN A 900 7.20 -24.36 8.89
CA ASN A 900 5.97 -23.56 8.90
C ASN A 900 4.84 -24.30 9.64
N SER A 901 4.61 -23.92 10.88
CA SER A 901 3.58 -24.52 11.74
C SER A 901 2.14 -24.07 11.40
N ASP A 902 1.94 -23.12 10.48
CA ASP A 902 0.61 -22.62 10.09
C ASP A 902 -0.12 -23.55 9.12
N SER A 903 0.56 -24.55 8.56
CA SER A 903 -0.05 -25.48 7.61
C SER A 903 -0.89 -26.53 8.31
N HIS A 904 -2.23 -26.39 8.31
CA HIS A 904 -3.18 -27.26 8.98
C HIS A 904 -3.11 -28.71 8.49
N PHE A 905 -3.16 -28.91 7.17
CA PHE A 905 -3.12 -30.25 6.60
C PHE A 905 -1.73 -30.89 6.76
N CYS A 906 -0.67 -30.10 6.72
CA CYS A 906 0.67 -30.59 7.06
C CYS A 906 0.73 -31.10 8.49
N HIS A 907 0.14 -30.36 9.45
CA HIS A 907 0.01 -30.80 10.84
C HIS A 907 -0.75 -32.13 10.92
N TYR A 908 -1.90 -32.23 10.26
CA TYR A 908 -2.70 -33.47 10.24
C TYR A 908 -1.88 -34.66 9.71
N TYR A 909 -1.29 -34.54 8.51
CA TYR A 909 -0.54 -35.63 7.89
C TYR A 909 0.77 -35.98 8.60
N ALA A 910 1.36 -35.09 9.36
CA ALA A 910 2.57 -35.36 10.16
C ALA A 910 2.28 -36.25 11.37
N HIS A 911 1.04 -36.30 11.85
CA HIS A 911 0.63 -36.99 13.09
C HIS A 911 -0.19 -38.26 12.87
N ILE A 912 -0.70 -38.51 11.64
CA ILE A 912 -1.37 -39.75 11.27
C ILE A 912 -0.41 -40.69 10.54
#